data_3527e133c34dfa28ceb0014b22dffdb4
#
_entry.id   3527e133c34dfa28ceb0014b22dffdb4
#
_cell.length_a   1.000
_cell.length_b   1.000
_cell.length_c   1.000
_cell.angle_alpha   90.00
_cell.angle_beta   90.00
_cell.angle_gamma   90.00
#
_symmetry.space_group_name_H-M   'P 1'
#
loop_
_entity.id
_entity.type
_entity.pdbx_description
1 polymer ?
#
loop_
_entity_poly.entity_id
_entity_poly.type
_entity_poly.pdbx_seq_one_letter_code
_entity_poly.pdbx_strand_id
1 'polypeptide(L)'
;MEKSNQVSKITPSAEQQAIIDSKENTMVVSNPGTGKTTTLALKVIDLLENKVNPEEILCLTFTAKAKKEMFDVIYSMAQGRFPDSDIMKIRIHTFHGFTNDYLQEAGLISSDIIGNNFLRYSILESFIENKAFNYGKDYIIDTLMPKVENAIRYIKSFGVTFDKIDMVKASSLIEQNFTPTKAYSKEDLKVFLKYFVSAYKYYEESKNDTIDYSDMLLTFIQKFQGDKFQHVLVDEMQDMNEIQAQIVEMISENLFLVGDAKQAIFGFQGGSIKNFLRFEKQMKKLMLSTNRRSTQQILDYSKHYFLERTEYVTNFQKELEKFNGVSKGIVPKIFSTGAPFAKILSLIQENPDKTIGIITRNNRQIINISKHLDNHNLQYTSTSSQSTTKEAKNEIISFLRGILSTQLKEKVSAAFTAFSPFSLQEAFEFSKDLKNGSKEIEKLDSWKINLGKENLNQLFSDEIYPLCVSKGEEWFATAVAVKQQIDEYLTFETPTLDGLFDFIAIGEESYTERNKKAPITLTTVHKAKGRAFDVVMYVPSFRSGTTSFIDVITSSILEANKIDTEGEIGEETLRINFVSFTRAKEKLFIIADEKNAKTFHHENFSEIEVDSLEEEEISTSSTSARLSEAYSLFVGGRYSESEKLLKSKETWLKDYIFSYFENVEHFSYSSVIKDPYDFLIKNIVKKPYT
;
A
#
# COMPACT_ATOMS: atom_id res chain seq x y z
N MET A 1 42.62 -19.07 -0.19
CA MET A 1 41.71 -20.10 -0.71
C MET A 1 40.75 -19.40 -1.68
N GLU A 2 41.15 -19.41 -2.94
CA GLU A 2 40.37 -18.86 -4.05
C GLU A 2 39.14 -19.75 -4.27
N LYS A 3 37.96 -19.26 -3.92
CA LYS A 3 36.74 -19.84 -4.46
C LYS A 3 36.56 -19.31 -5.87
N SER A 4 36.89 -20.14 -6.85
CA SER A 4 36.56 -19.94 -8.24
C SER A 4 35.04 -19.80 -8.37
N ASN A 5 34.52 -18.57 -8.48
CA ASN A 5 33.19 -18.30 -8.94
C ASN A 5 33.11 -18.67 -10.42
N GLN A 6 32.84 -19.94 -10.71
CA GLN A 6 32.34 -20.30 -12.04
C GLN A 6 30.96 -19.66 -12.20
N VAL A 7 30.91 -18.54 -12.90
CA VAL A 7 29.63 -17.97 -13.39
C VAL A 7 29.04 -19.03 -14.32
N SER A 8 28.04 -19.74 -13.87
CA SER A 8 27.33 -20.73 -14.68
C SER A 8 26.72 -20.01 -15.88
N LYS A 9 27.25 -20.30 -17.06
CA LYS A 9 26.76 -19.76 -18.34
C LYS A 9 25.28 -20.16 -18.47
N ILE A 10 24.35 -19.20 -18.27
CA ILE A 10 22.94 -19.46 -18.46
C ILE A 10 22.70 -19.73 -19.94
N THR A 11 22.33 -20.97 -20.28
CA THR A 11 21.96 -21.33 -21.63
C THR A 11 20.48 -20.91 -21.87
N PRO A 12 20.21 -20.03 -22.84
CA PRO A 12 18.86 -19.67 -23.19
C PRO A 12 18.04 -20.88 -23.61
N SER A 13 16.77 -20.91 -23.23
CA SER A 13 15.82 -21.88 -23.81
C SER A 13 15.52 -21.53 -25.28
N ALA A 14 14.94 -22.45 -26.03
CA ALA A 14 14.55 -22.18 -27.43
C ALA A 14 13.62 -20.96 -27.55
N GLU A 15 12.69 -20.76 -26.61
CA GLU A 15 11.81 -19.58 -26.55
C GLU A 15 12.64 -18.30 -26.30
N GLN A 16 13.55 -18.35 -25.33
CA GLN A 16 14.44 -17.21 -25.02
C GLN A 16 15.35 -16.88 -26.20
N GLN A 17 15.91 -17.90 -26.86
CA GLN A 17 16.78 -17.68 -28.03
C GLN A 17 16.00 -16.99 -29.17
N ALA A 18 14.80 -17.45 -29.48
CA ALA A 18 13.96 -16.81 -30.52
C ALA A 18 13.63 -15.34 -30.19
N ILE A 19 13.50 -15.01 -28.90
CA ILE A 19 13.27 -13.64 -28.42
C ILE A 19 14.54 -12.80 -28.56
N ILE A 20 15.69 -13.33 -28.17
CA ILE A 20 16.99 -12.65 -28.27
C ILE A 20 17.32 -12.33 -29.73
N ASP A 21 17.12 -13.28 -30.62
CA ASP A 21 17.42 -13.16 -32.06
C ASP A 21 16.50 -12.17 -32.81
N SER A 22 15.41 -11.73 -32.21
CA SER A 22 14.49 -10.79 -32.83
C SER A 22 15.12 -9.41 -32.97
N LYS A 23 15.09 -8.87 -34.21
CA LYS A 23 15.61 -7.53 -34.56
C LYS A 23 14.53 -6.49 -34.79
N GLU A 24 13.27 -6.89 -34.72
CA GLU A 24 12.11 -6.02 -34.91
C GLU A 24 11.62 -5.51 -33.54
N ASN A 25 10.78 -4.48 -33.55
CA ASN A 25 10.02 -4.08 -32.35
C ASN A 25 9.29 -5.30 -31.81
N THR A 26 9.66 -5.73 -30.60
CA THR A 26 9.26 -7.02 -30.06
C THR A 26 8.53 -6.85 -28.74
N MET A 27 7.34 -7.44 -28.67
CA MET A 27 6.59 -7.59 -27.45
C MET A 27 6.66 -9.05 -26.97
N VAL A 28 7.19 -9.25 -25.78
CA VAL A 28 7.30 -10.55 -25.14
C VAL A 28 6.16 -10.73 -24.12
N VAL A 29 5.19 -11.54 -24.49
CA VAL A 29 4.15 -11.97 -23.57
C VAL A 29 4.69 -13.10 -22.70
N SER A 30 4.73 -12.85 -21.42
CA SER A 30 5.45 -13.70 -20.50
C SER A 30 4.56 -14.07 -19.32
N ASN A 31 4.15 -15.32 -19.26
CA ASN A 31 3.41 -15.82 -18.12
C ASN A 31 4.21 -15.73 -16.80
N PRO A 32 3.55 -15.81 -15.61
CA PRO A 32 4.26 -15.78 -14.34
C PRO A 32 5.34 -16.85 -14.26
N GLY A 33 6.50 -16.53 -13.67
CA GLY A 33 7.55 -17.52 -13.39
C GLY A 33 8.33 -18.06 -14.60
N THR A 34 8.25 -17.41 -15.77
CA THR A 34 8.91 -17.84 -17.02
C THR A 34 10.28 -17.21 -17.25
N GLY A 35 10.74 -16.31 -16.35
CA GLY A 35 12.06 -15.70 -16.43
C GLY A 35 12.13 -14.42 -17.26
N LYS A 36 11.12 -13.53 -17.11
CA LYS A 36 11.06 -12.19 -17.75
C LYS A 36 12.36 -11.41 -17.66
N THR A 37 12.76 -11.05 -16.45
CA THR A 37 13.95 -10.24 -16.18
C THR A 37 15.24 -10.90 -16.70
N THR A 38 15.32 -12.23 -16.59
CA THR A 38 16.45 -13.02 -17.18
C THR A 38 16.48 -12.88 -18.69
N THR A 39 15.33 -12.96 -19.37
CA THR A 39 15.24 -12.83 -20.83
C THR A 39 15.59 -11.42 -21.29
N LEU A 40 15.14 -10.39 -20.55
CA LEU A 40 15.52 -9.01 -20.81
C LEU A 40 17.04 -8.81 -20.67
N ALA A 41 17.66 -9.34 -19.60
CA ALA A 41 19.09 -9.29 -19.40
C ALA A 41 19.86 -10.00 -20.52
N LEU A 42 19.41 -11.19 -20.96
CA LEU A 42 19.99 -11.89 -22.09
C LEU A 42 19.92 -11.08 -23.38
N LYS A 43 18.82 -10.33 -23.61
CA LYS A 43 18.70 -9.41 -24.76
C LYS A 43 19.72 -8.28 -24.67
N VAL A 44 19.92 -7.69 -23.48
CA VAL A 44 20.98 -6.68 -23.28
C VAL A 44 22.35 -7.23 -23.60
N ILE A 45 22.67 -8.46 -23.15
CA ILE A 45 23.94 -9.14 -23.44
C ILE A 45 24.12 -9.35 -24.95
N ASP A 46 23.08 -9.79 -25.65
CA ASP A 46 23.09 -9.95 -27.12
C ASP A 46 23.38 -8.61 -27.83
N LEU A 47 22.79 -7.51 -27.37
CA LEU A 47 23.06 -6.19 -27.91
C LEU A 47 24.53 -5.78 -27.74
N LEU A 48 25.10 -6.04 -26.57
CA LEU A 48 26.54 -5.78 -26.32
C LEU A 48 27.45 -6.67 -27.19
N GLU A 49 27.10 -7.94 -27.37
CA GLU A 49 27.83 -8.86 -28.27
C GLU A 49 27.79 -8.39 -29.74
N ASN A 50 26.68 -7.81 -30.15
CA ASN A 50 26.50 -7.18 -31.46
C ASN A 50 27.12 -5.77 -31.54
N LYS A 51 27.90 -5.35 -30.54
CA LYS A 51 28.66 -4.09 -30.49
C LYS A 51 27.75 -2.83 -30.51
N VAL A 52 26.53 -2.94 -30.00
CA VAL A 52 25.69 -1.76 -29.73
C VAL A 52 26.37 -0.93 -28.65
N ASN A 53 26.42 0.39 -28.84
CA ASN A 53 26.97 1.28 -27.82
C ASN A 53 26.16 1.17 -26.52
N PRO A 54 26.78 0.84 -25.38
CA PRO A 54 26.07 0.71 -24.11
C PRO A 54 25.24 1.96 -23.72
N GLU A 55 25.68 3.15 -24.08
CA GLU A 55 24.98 4.41 -23.82
C GLU A 55 23.67 4.55 -24.62
N GLU A 56 23.54 3.80 -25.72
CA GLU A 56 22.35 3.74 -26.58
C GLU A 56 21.32 2.68 -26.13
N ILE A 57 21.61 1.97 -25.02
CA ILE A 57 20.72 0.97 -24.42
C ILE A 57 20.09 1.57 -23.17
N LEU A 58 18.77 1.74 -23.21
CA LEU A 58 17.95 2.21 -22.08
C LEU A 58 17.03 1.11 -21.59
N CYS A 59 17.14 0.74 -20.31
CA CYS A 59 16.24 -0.18 -19.65
C CYS A 59 15.35 0.58 -18.67
N LEU A 60 14.04 0.44 -18.82
CA LEU A 60 13.03 1.11 -17.98
C LEU A 60 12.24 0.13 -17.12
N THR A 61 11.96 0.52 -15.89
CA THR A 61 11.16 -0.22 -14.92
C THR A 61 10.34 0.72 -14.03
N PHE A 62 9.55 0.18 -13.08
CA PHE A 62 8.60 0.97 -12.30
C PHE A 62 9.08 1.35 -10.90
N THR A 63 10.01 0.59 -10.32
CA THR A 63 10.44 0.79 -8.93
C THR A 63 11.95 0.80 -8.80
N ALA A 64 12.48 1.52 -7.81
CA ALA A 64 13.90 1.52 -7.49
C ALA A 64 14.43 0.12 -7.15
N LYS A 65 13.60 -0.73 -6.53
CA LYS A 65 13.93 -2.13 -6.26
C LYS A 65 14.10 -2.93 -7.56
N ALA A 66 13.14 -2.83 -8.50
CA ALA A 66 13.21 -3.50 -9.78
C ALA A 66 14.39 -3.00 -10.63
N LYS A 67 14.72 -1.69 -10.58
CA LYS A 67 15.93 -1.12 -11.17
C LYS A 67 17.19 -1.83 -10.66
N LYS A 68 17.31 -1.98 -9.33
CA LYS A 68 18.44 -2.66 -8.71
C LYS A 68 18.50 -4.15 -9.10
N GLU A 69 17.37 -4.86 -9.01
CA GLU A 69 17.29 -6.27 -9.39
C GLU A 69 17.69 -6.50 -10.87
N MET A 70 17.23 -5.63 -11.76
CA MET A 70 17.58 -5.66 -13.19
C MET A 70 19.09 -5.41 -13.40
N PHE A 71 19.64 -4.41 -12.72
CA PHE A 71 21.07 -4.13 -12.76
C PHE A 71 21.89 -5.33 -12.28
N ASP A 72 21.53 -5.91 -11.11
CA ASP A 72 22.24 -7.04 -10.51
C ASP A 72 22.24 -8.26 -11.46
N VAL A 73 21.13 -8.52 -12.16
CA VAL A 73 21.01 -9.63 -13.12
C VAL A 73 21.87 -9.36 -14.36
N ILE A 74 21.77 -8.16 -14.97
CA ILE A 74 22.57 -7.78 -16.14
C ILE A 74 24.06 -7.84 -15.79
N TYR A 75 24.45 -7.23 -14.67
CA TYR A 75 25.85 -7.19 -14.23
C TYR A 75 26.41 -8.60 -14.02
N SER A 76 25.67 -9.48 -13.32
CA SER A 76 26.10 -10.85 -13.07
C SER A 76 26.31 -11.68 -14.35
N MET A 77 25.53 -11.39 -15.41
CA MET A 77 25.65 -12.07 -16.70
C MET A 77 26.74 -11.47 -17.59
N ALA A 78 27.00 -10.18 -17.47
CA ALA A 78 27.98 -9.44 -18.29
C ALA A 78 29.39 -9.48 -17.72
N GLN A 79 29.53 -9.61 -16.41
CA GLN A 79 30.81 -9.62 -15.71
C GLN A 79 31.75 -10.72 -16.25
N GLY A 80 32.97 -10.34 -16.54
CA GLY A 80 33.97 -11.23 -17.14
C GLY A 80 33.80 -11.52 -18.64
N ARG A 81 32.74 -10.96 -19.27
CA ARG A 81 32.51 -11.00 -20.74
C ARG A 81 32.76 -9.65 -21.39
N PHE A 82 32.43 -8.56 -20.68
CA PHE A 82 32.60 -7.20 -21.11
C PHE A 82 33.37 -6.40 -20.05
N PRO A 83 34.02 -5.29 -20.43
CA PRO A 83 34.62 -4.37 -19.46
C PRO A 83 33.54 -3.80 -18.51
N ASP A 84 33.85 -3.71 -17.22
CA ASP A 84 32.93 -3.13 -16.24
C ASP A 84 32.55 -1.69 -16.61
N SER A 85 33.44 -0.92 -17.21
CA SER A 85 33.19 0.41 -17.71
C SER A 85 32.04 0.46 -18.74
N ASP A 86 31.92 -0.56 -19.57
CA ASP A 86 30.86 -0.61 -20.60
C ASP A 86 29.53 -1.06 -19.99
N ILE A 87 29.58 -2.00 -19.03
CA ILE A 87 28.38 -2.44 -18.31
C ILE A 87 27.77 -1.26 -17.52
N MET A 88 28.60 -0.43 -16.89
CA MET A 88 28.18 0.74 -16.13
C MET A 88 27.59 1.87 -16.97
N LYS A 89 27.83 1.89 -18.27
CA LYS A 89 27.27 2.86 -19.19
C LYS A 89 25.85 2.54 -19.64
N ILE A 90 25.38 1.28 -19.44
CA ILE A 90 23.99 0.91 -19.74
C ILE A 90 23.07 1.73 -18.86
N ARG A 91 22.10 2.42 -19.46
CA ARG A 91 21.16 3.25 -18.74
C ARG A 91 20.01 2.42 -18.18
N ILE A 92 19.96 2.24 -16.87
CA ILE A 92 18.88 1.51 -16.19
C ILE A 92 18.20 2.47 -15.24
N HIS A 93 16.94 2.81 -15.53
CA HIS A 93 16.18 3.81 -14.78
C HIS A 93 14.75 3.36 -14.48
N THR A 94 14.13 4.02 -13.51
CA THR A 94 12.66 4.07 -13.45
C THR A 94 12.16 5.14 -14.42
N PHE A 95 10.89 5.06 -14.84
CA PHE A 95 10.30 6.10 -15.71
C PHE A 95 10.51 7.50 -15.11
N HIS A 96 10.16 7.68 -13.85
CA HIS A 96 10.32 8.96 -13.16
C HIS A 96 11.78 9.37 -13.01
N GLY A 97 12.68 8.44 -12.71
CA GLY A 97 14.11 8.72 -12.61
C GLY A 97 14.68 9.21 -13.95
N PHE A 98 14.37 8.51 -15.03
CA PHE A 98 14.82 8.90 -16.37
C PHE A 98 14.31 10.28 -16.80
N THR A 99 13.02 10.52 -16.61
CA THR A 99 12.42 11.81 -17.00
C THR A 99 12.92 12.96 -16.13
N ASN A 100 13.10 12.71 -14.83
CA ASN A 100 13.68 13.69 -13.91
C ASN A 100 15.10 14.09 -14.31
N ASP A 101 15.97 13.09 -14.51
CA ASP A 101 17.37 13.33 -14.85
C ASP A 101 17.47 14.16 -16.14
N TYR A 102 16.71 13.80 -17.17
CA TYR A 102 16.65 14.58 -18.43
C TYR A 102 16.18 16.02 -18.22
N LEU A 103 15.09 16.22 -17.52
CA LEU A 103 14.50 17.57 -17.33
C LEU A 103 15.39 18.46 -16.46
N GLN A 104 16.09 17.91 -15.47
CA GLN A 104 17.07 18.64 -14.66
C GLN A 104 18.31 19.01 -15.46
N GLU A 105 18.89 18.07 -16.23
CA GLU A 105 20.05 18.32 -17.09
C GLU A 105 19.74 19.39 -18.14
N ALA A 106 18.51 19.41 -18.68
CA ALA A 106 18.05 20.42 -19.60
C ALA A 106 17.66 21.75 -18.95
N GLY A 107 17.70 21.87 -17.61
CA GLY A 107 17.29 23.07 -16.88
C GLY A 107 15.81 23.42 -17.00
N LEU A 108 14.96 22.42 -17.26
CA LEU A 108 13.53 22.61 -17.52
C LEU A 108 12.65 22.49 -16.27
N ILE A 109 13.18 21.95 -15.19
CA ILE A 109 12.51 21.85 -13.88
C ILE A 109 13.49 22.24 -12.76
N SER A 110 12.94 22.74 -11.63
CA SER A 110 13.68 22.86 -10.38
C SER A 110 13.89 21.49 -9.73
N SER A 111 14.79 21.39 -8.76
CA SER A 111 15.03 20.16 -8.01
C SER A 111 13.86 19.74 -7.12
N ASP A 112 12.89 20.62 -6.91
CA ASP A 112 11.81 20.43 -5.93
C ASP A 112 10.59 19.79 -6.57
N ILE A 113 10.45 18.47 -6.36
CA ILE A 113 9.27 17.70 -6.74
C ILE A 113 8.36 17.60 -5.54
N ILE A 114 7.10 18.01 -5.72
CA ILE A 114 6.08 17.93 -4.67
C ILE A 114 5.69 16.48 -4.40
N GLY A 115 5.77 16.08 -3.14
CA GLY A 115 5.37 14.76 -2.67
C GLY A 115 3.85 14.59 -2.53
N ASN A 116 3.44 13.35 -2.29
CA ASN A 116 2.03 12.97 -2.11
C ASN A 116 1.35 13.65 -0.93
N ASN A 117 2.12 14.02 0.10
CA ASN A 117 1.58 14.70 1.28
C ASN A 117 1.01 16.07 0.95
N PHE A 118 1.62 16.78 0.00
CA PHE A 118 1.11 18.06 -0.45
C PHE A 118 -0.25 17.92 -1.16
N LEU A 119 -0.43 16.92 -2.03
CA LEU A 119 -1.71 16.65 -2.67
C LEU A 119 -2.80 16.36 -1.62
N ARG A 120 -2.51 15.51 -0.63
CA ARG A 120 -3.45 15.19 0.44
C ARG A 120 -3.83 16.43 1.24
N TYR A 121 -2.84 17.22 1.61
CA TYR A 121 -3.07 18.45 2.36
C TYR A 121 -3.94 19.44 1.58
N SER A 122 -3.66 19.67 0.30
CA SER A 122 -4.45 20.55 -0.57
C SER A 122 -5.90 20.06 -0.73
N ILE A 123 -6.12 18.74 -0.84
CA ILE A 123 -7.47 18.16 -0.86
C ILE A 123 -8.20 18.45 0.45
N LEU A 124 -7.52 18.25 1.60
CA LEU A 124 -8.11 18.49 2.91
C LEU A 124 -8.50 19.97 3.10
N GLU A 125 -7.58 20.88 2.77
CA GLU A 125 -7.84 22.32 2.86
C GLU A 125 -9.02 22.72 1.98
N SER A 126 -9.05 22.29 0.72
CA SER A 126 -10.16 22.57 -0.18
C SER A 126 -11.50 22.06 0.35
N PHE A 127 -11.55 20.89 0.97
CA PHE A 127 -12.77 20.36 1.57
C PHE A 127 -13.22 21.12 2.81
N ILE A 128 -12.28 21.58 3.64
CA ILE A 128 -12.58 22.38 4.84
C ILE A 128 -13.09 23.77 4.43
N GLU A 129 -12.44 24.46 3.51
CA GLU A 129 -12.82 25.79 3.03
C GLU A 129 -14.21 25.80 2.38
N ASN A 130 -14.48 24.83 1.52
CA ASN A 130 -15.78 24.75 0.82
C ASN A 130 -16.92 24.30 1.73
N LYS A 131 -16.66 23.92 3.00
CA LYS A 131 -17.66 23.35 3.93
C LYS A 131 -18.47 22.23 3.25
N ALA A 132 -17.79 21.45 2.43
CA ALA A 132 -18.37 20.60 1.41
C ALA A 132 -19.29 19.52 1.99
N PHE A 133 -19.05 19.11 3.24
CA PHE A 133 -19.77 17.99 3.83
C PHE A 133 -19.99 18.18 5.33
N ASN A 134 -21.12 17.68 5.80
CA ASN A 134 -21.35 17.42 7.23
C ASN A 134 -20.60 16.18 7.73
N TYR A 135 -19.50 15.83 7.10
CA TYR A 135 -18.66 14.70 7.54
C TYR A 135 -17.64 15.16 8.57
N GLY A 136 -17.44 14.35 9.60
CA GLY A 136 -16.36 14.59 10.55
C GLY A 136 -14.99 14.57 9.87
N LYS A 137 -14.05 15.37 10.36
CA LYS A 137 -12.69 15.50 9.84
C LYS A 137 -11.99 14.13 9.71
N ASP A 138 -12.17 13.25 10.71
CA ASP A 138 -11.60 11.90 10.71
C ASP A 138 -12.09 11.06 9.52
N TYR A 139 -13.38 11.14 9.17
CA TYR A 139 -13.92 10.45 8.01
C TYR A 139 -13.33 10.98 6.69
N ILE A 140 -13.13 12.29 6.61
CA ILE A 140 -12.48 12.90 5.45
C ILE A 140 -11.06 12.38 5.32
N ILE A 141 -10.27 12.40 6.39
CA ILE A 141 -8.87 11.98 6.39
C ILE A 141 -8.73 10.47 6.12
N ASP A 142 -9.43 9.64 6.89
CA ASP A 142 -9.22 8.18 6.87
C ASP A 142 -9.89 7.47 5.69
N THR A 143 -10.99 8.03 5.17
CA THR A 143 -11.83 7.32 4.20
C THR A 143 -11.95 8.02 2.85
N LEU A 144 -12.21 9.32 2.85
CA LEU A 144 -12.54 10.05 1.63
C LEU A 144 -11.29 10.50 0.88
N MET A 145 -10.38 11.13 1.58
CA MET A 145 -9.17 11.72 1.00
C MET A 145 -8.30 10.71 0.24
N PRO A 146 -7.98 9.49 0.75
CA PRO A 146 -7.21 8.53 -0.01
C PRO A 146 -7.85 8.12 -1.33
N LYS A 147 -9.18 8.11 -1.39
CA LYS A 147 -9.91 7.80 -2.63
C LYS A 147 -9.89 8.95 -3.63
N VAL A 148 -10.04 10.19 -3.14
CA VAL A 148 -9.96 11.40 -3.97
C VAL A 148 -8.55 11.57 -4.52
N GLU A 149 -7.53 11.38 -3.70
CA GLU A 149 -6.12 11.38 -4.11
C GLU A 149 -5.88 10.39 -5.26
N ASN A 150 -6.28 9.14 -5.06
CA ASN A 150 -6.12 8.11 -6.07
C ASN A 150 -6.87 8.45 -7.37
N ALA A 151 -8.08 9.03 -7.27
CA ALA A 151 -8.86 9.44 -8.42
C ALA A 151 -8.20 10.60 -9.19
N ILE A 152 -7.66 11.61 -8.49
CA ILE A 152 -6.94 12.72 -9.14
C ILE A 152 -5.71 12.17 -9.88
N ARG A 153 -4.90 11.33 -9.23
CA ARG A 153 -3.73 10.72 -9.87
C ARG A 153 -4.11 9.87 -11.08
N TYR A 154 -5.17 9.10 -10.96
CA TYR A 154 -5.66 8.26 -12.05
C TYR A 154 -6.11 9.11 -13.24
N ILE A 155 -6.85 10.18 -13.02
CA ILE A 155 -7.27 11.12 -14.07
C ILE A 155 -6.04 11.79 -14.72
N LYS A 156 -5.07 12.23 -13.91
CA LYS A 156 -3.81 12.82 -14.41
C LYS A 156 -2.99 11.83 -15.26
N SER A 157 -3.03 10.54 -14.93
CA SER A 157 -2.28 9.52 -15.70
C SER A 157 -2.75 9.35 -17.14
N PHE A 158 -3.91 9.91 -17.50
CA PHE A 158 -4.42 10.02 -18.85
C PHE A 158 -4.19 11.43 -19.48
N GLY A 159 -3.47 12.30 -18.80
CA GLY A 159 -3.21 13.66 -19.27
C GLY A 159 -4.43 14.60 -19.16
N VAL A 160 -5.42 14.24 -18.34
CA VAL A 160 -6.59 15.08 -18.10
C VAL A 160 -6.31 16.01 -16.92
N THR A 161 -6.11 17.28 -17.20
CA THR A 161 -5.94 18.35 -16.22
C THR A 161 -7.31 18.91 -15.81
N PHE A 162 -7.39 19.62 -14.67
CA PHE A 162 -8.68 20.09 -14.14
C PHE A 162 -9.44 21.00 -15.11
N ASP A 163 -8.72 21.80 -15.89
CA ASP A 163 -9.26 22.71 -16.91
C ASP A 163 -9.85 21.98 -18.14
N LYS A 164 -9.47 20.74 -18.38
CA LYS A 164 -10.00 19.88 -19.45
C LYS A 164 -11.24 19.08 -19.01
N ILE A 165 -11.67 19.18 -17.76
CA ILE A 165 -12.83 18.43 -17.27
C ILE A 165 -14.13 19.09 -17.76
N ASP A 166 -14.86 18.40 -18.64
CA ASP A 166 -16.20 18.81 -19.08
C ASP A 166 -17.23 18.43 -17.98
N MET A 167 -17.48 19.39 -17.10
CA MET A 167 -18.42 19.25 -15.96
C MET A 167 -19.86 18.94 -16.39
N VAL A 168 -20.28 19.49 -17.53
CA VAL A 168 -21.67 19.30 -18.02
C VAL A 168 -21.83 17.88 -18.52
N LYS A 169 -20.87 17.41 -19.32
CA LYS A 169 -20.88 16.06 -19.85
C LYS A 169 -20.69 15.01 -18.77
N ALA A 170 -19.73 15.22 -17.83
CA ALA A 170 -19.53 14.33 -16.70
C ALA A 170 -20.79 14.22 -15.83
N SER A 171 -21.49 15.34 -15.54
CA SER A 171 -22.77 15.33 -14.80
C SER A 171 -23.86 14.56 -15.55
N SER A 172 -23.92 14.68 -16.87
CA SER A 172 -24.88 13.93 -17.69
C SER A 172 -24.60 12.42 -17.66
N LEU A 173 -23.33 12.02 -17.69
CA LEU A 173 -22.93 10.62 -17.58
C LEU A 173 -23.23 10.03 -16.20
N ILE A 174 -23.05 10.80 -15.12
CA ILE A 174 -23.49 10.38 -13.79
C ILE A 174 -25.00 10.14 -13.77
N GLU A 175 -25.79 11.02 -14.41
CA GLU A 175 -27.24 10.86 -14.50
C GLU A 175 -27.65 9.57 -15.22
N GLN A 176 -26.92 9.20 -16.26
CA GLN A 176 -27.21 8.02 -17.09
C GLN A 176 -26.72 6.72 -16.43
N ASN A 177 -25.50 6.71 -15.91
CA ASN A 177 -24.81 5.48 -15.53
C ASN A 177 -24.93 5.12 -14.04
N PHE A 178 -25.25 6.10 -13.15
CA PHE A 178 -25.33 5.81 -11.73
C PHE A 178 -26.72 5.35 -11.29
N THR A 179 -26.77 4.18 -10.66
CA THR A 179 -27.98 3.70 -9.97
C THR A 179 -27.96 4.17 -8.52
N PRO A 180 -28.96 4.97 -8.07
CA PRO A 180 -29.04 5.44 -6.69
C PRO A 180 -28.96 4.31 -5.68
N THR A 181 -28.27 4.57 -4.57
CA THR A 181 -28.16 3.66 -3.43
C THR A 181 -28.89 4.23 -2.21
N LYS A 182 -28.98 3.46 -1.11
CA LYS A 182 -29.51 3.98 0.17
C LYS A 182 -28.67 5.13 0.75
N ALA A 183 -27.38 5.20 0.36
CA ALA A 183 -26.43 6.16 0.90
C ALA A 183 -26.27 7.41 0.02
N TYR A 184 -26.48 7.30 -1.30
CA TYR A 184 -26.20 8.36 -2.25
C TYR A 184 -27.25 8.42 -3.36
N SER A 185 -27.72 9.64 -3.64
CA SER A 185 -28.53 9.99 -4.80
C SER A 185 -27.66 10.44 -5.97
N LYS A 186 -28.23 10.58 -7.16
CA LYS A 186 -27.56 11.18 -8.32
C LYS A 186 -27.15 12.63 -8.07
N GLU A 187 -27.98 13.37 -7.34
CA GLU A 187 -27.70 14.77 -7.01
C GLU A 187 -26.51 14.89 -6.05
N ASP A 188 -26.39 13.98 -5.07
CA ASP A 188 -25.23 13.93 -4.19
C ASP A 188 -23.93 13.74 -4.97
N LEU A 189 -23.94 12.88 -6.00
CA LEU A 189 -22.77 12.66 -6.84
C LEU A 189 -22.41 13.88 -7.69
N LYS A 190 -23.40 14.58 -8.23
CA LYS A 190 -23.17 15.83 -8.98
C LYS A 190 -22.63 16.95 -8.09
N VAL A 191 -23.11 17.03 -6.86
CA VAL A 191 -22.58 17.95 -5.85
C VAL A 191 -21.14 17.57 -5.53
N PHE A 192 -20.87 16.27 -5.30
CA PHE A 192 -19.51 15.81 -5.02
C PHE A 192 -18.56 16.04 -6.19
N LEU A 193 -19.00 15.87 -7.44
CA LEU A 193 -18.20 16.17 -8.63
C LEU A 193 -17.68 17.62 -8.61
N LYS A 194 -18.50 18.58 -8.18
CA LYS A 194 -18.07 19.99 -8.05
C LYS A 194 -16.96 20.14 -7.02
N TYR A 195 -17.11 19.50 -5.87
CA TYR A 195 -16.07 19.54 -4.82
C TYR A 195 -14.79 18.82 -5.24
N PHE A 196 -14.92 17.71 -5.93
CA PHE A 196 -13.77 16.97 -6.48
C PHE A 196 -12.96 17.83 -7.45
N VAL A 197 -13.63 18.47 -8.41
CA VAL A 197 -12.94 19.34 -9.38
C VAL A 197 -12.38 20.59 -8.70
N SER A 198 -13.07 21.15 -7.69
CA SER A 198 -12.55 22.26 -6.91
C SER A 198 -11.29 21.87 -6.12
N ALA A 199 -11.25 20.69 -5.52
CA ALA A 199 -10.07 20.19 -4.83
C ALA A 199 -8.91 19.93 -5.79
N TYR A 200 -9.19 19.39 -6.97
CA TYR A 200 -8.17 19.19 -8.00
C TYR A 200 -7.60 20.52 -8.48
N LYS A 201 -8.46 21.50 -8.75
CA LYS A 201 -8.06 22.86 -9.12
C LYS A 201 -7.20 23.51 -8.03
N TYR A 202 -7.67 23.47 -6.76
CA TYR A 202 -6.94 24.04 -5.63
C TYR A 202 -5.53 23.43 -5.50
N TYR A 203 -5.41 22.12 -5.65
CA TYR A 203 -4.12 21.44 -5.67
C TYR A 203 -3.20 21.95 -6.77
N GLU A 204 -3.69 22.05 -8.02
CA GLU A 204 -2.89 22.51 -9.14
C GLU A 204 -2.44 23.98 -8.98
N GLU A 205 -3.32 24.85 -8.49
CA GLU A 205 -3.01 26.26 -8.22
C GLU A 205 -2.04 26.44 -7.06
N SER A 206 -2.13 25.61 -6.02
CA SER A 206 -1.25 25.67 -4.84
C SER A 206 0.19 25.21 -5.12
N LYS A 207 0.43 24.52 -6.23
CA LYS A 207 1.79 24.08 -6.59
C LYS A 207 2.73 25.22 -6.98
N ASN A 208 2.17 26.39 -7.35
CA ASN A 208 2.94 27.49 -7.91
C ASN A 208 3.83 27.02 -9.10
N ASP A 209 5.14 27.26 -9.01
CA ASP A 209 6.11 26.86 -10.04
C ASP A 209 6.69 25.43 -9.84
N THR A 210 6.19 24.68 -8.84
CA THR A 210 6.65 23.32 -8.57
C THR A 210 5.81 22.28 -9.31
N ILE A 211 6.33 21.07 -9.49
CA ILE A 211 5.66 19.99 -10.22
C ILE A 211 5.56 18.71 -9.38
N ASP A 212 4.51 17.93 -9.63
CA ASP A 212 4.41 16.57 -9.11
C ASP A 212 4.96 15.53 -10.10
N TYR A 213 4.97 14.26 -9.68
CA TYR A 213 5.47 13.17 -10.54
C TYR A 213 4.69 13.00 -11.85
N SER A 214 3.40 13.31 -11.88
CA SER A 214 2.59 13.21 -13.10
C SER A 214 2.91 14.38 -14.05
N ASP A 215 3.08 15.59 -13.50
CA ASP A 215 3.47 16.77 -14.28
C ASP A 215 4.84 16.58 -14.90
N MET A 216 5.76 15.94 -14.19
CA MET A 216 7.09 15.65 -14.70
C MET A 216 7.05 14.80 -15.96
N LEU A 217 6.24 13.74 -15.97
CA LEU A 217 6.07 12.91 -17.18
C LEU A 217 5.42 13.69 -18.32
N LEU A 218 4.41 14.52 -18.03
CA LEU A 218 3.75 15.37 -19.02
C LEU A 218 4.69 16.44 -19.57
N THR A 219 5.48 17.08 -18.72
CA THR A 219 6.49 18.07 -19.11
C THR A 219 7.55 17.44 -19.99
N PHE A 220 7.97 16.21 -19.68
CA PHE A 220 8.92 15.48 -20.51
C PHE A 220 8.38 15.29 -21.94
N ILE A 221 7.13 14.81 -22.10
CA ILE A 221 6.53 14.66 -23.45
C ILE A 221 6.52 15.97 -24.22
N GLN A 222 6.20 17.07 -23.54
CA GLN A 222 6.10 18.39 -24.19
C GLN A 222 7.46 19.01 -24.54
N LYS A 223 8.50 18.70 -23.80
CA LYS A 223 9.79 19.38 -23.84
C LYS A 223 10.94 18.54 -24.37
N PHE A 224 10.75 17.24 -24.55
CA PHE A 224 11.80 16.34 -25.03
C PHE A 224 12.26 16.76 -26.45
N GLN A 225 13.55 16.99 -26.57
CA GLN A 225 14.22 17.35 -27.85
C GLN A 225 15.52 16.53 -28.02
N GLY A 226 15.72 15.49 -27.22
CA GLY A 226 16.89 14.62 -27.30
C GLY A 226 16.83 13.63 -28.46
N ASP A 227 17.96 13.01 -28.73
CA ASP A 227 18.04 11.92 -29.70
C ASP A 227 17.34 10.67 -29.13
N LYS A 228 16.86 9.82 -30.04
CA LYS A 228 16.28 8.54 -29.66
C LYS A 228 17.38 7.55 -29.26
N PHE A 229 17.06 6.69 -28.30
CA PHE A 229 17.91 5.55 -27.97
C PHE A 229 17.78 4.49 -29.07
N GLN A 230 18.90 3.87 -29.43
CA GLN A 230 18.90 2.80 -30.40
C GLN A 230 18.06 1.61 -29.91
N HIS A 231 18.11 1.31 -28.60
CA HIS A 231 17.28 0.27 -27.98
C HIS A 231 16.68 0.72 -26.65
N VAL A 232 15.36 0.63 -26.54
CA VAL A 232 14.62 0.83 -25.29
C VAL A 232 13.96 -0.49 -24.88
N LEU A 233 14.29 -0.97 -23.68
CA LEU A 233 13.76 -2.20 -23.11
C LEU A 233 12.90 -1.87 -21.88
N VAL A 234 11.69 -2.40 -21.81
CA VAL A 234 10.76 -2.14 -20.69
C VAL A 234 10.35 -3.46 -20.04
N ASP A 235 10.57 -3.59 -18.75
CA ASP A 235 10.03 -4.69 -17.93
C ASP A 235 8.67 -4.31 -17.35
N GLU A 236 7.82 -5.32 -17.10
CA GLU A 236 6.46 -5.17 -16.53
C GLU A 236 5.57 -4.17 -17.32
N MET A 237 5.62 -4.22 -18.66
CA MET A 237 4.94 -3.27 -19.53
C MET A 237 3.42 -3.13 -19.26
N GLN A 238 2.79 -4.13 -18.67
CA GLN A 238 1.36 -4.08 -18.32
C GLN A 238 1.02 -3.05 -17.23
N ASP A 239 2.03 -2.54 -16.54
CA ASP A 239 1.85 -1.50 -15.53
C ASP A 239 2.04 -0.08 -16.09
N MET A 240 2.39 0.05 -17.39
CA MET A 240 2.50 1.37 -18.06
C MET A 240 1.14 2.06 -18.17
N ASN A 241 1.11 3.32 -17.76
CA ASN A 241 0.01 4.22 -18.12
C ASN A 241 0.18 4.80 -19.53
N GLU A 242 -0.83 5.53 -20.02
CA GLU A 242 -0.84 6.09 -21.38
C GLU A 242 0.34 7.05 -21.61
N ILE A 243 0.67 7.88 -20.61
CA ILE A 243 1.79 8.85 -20.71
C ILE A 243 3.13 8.11 -20.84
N GLN A 244 3.34 7.07 -20.06
CA GLN A 244 4.56 6.25 -20.11
C GLN A 244 4.67 5.49 -21.45
N ALA A 245 3.53 5.02 -21.98
CA ALA A 245 3.49 4.39 -23.28
C ALA A 245 3.90 5.38 -24.42
N GLN A 246 3.43 6.63 -24.36
CA GLN A 246 3.84 7.68 -25.27
C GLN A 246 5.35 8.00 -25.13
N ILE A 247 5.87 8.05 -23.90
CA ILE A 247 7.30 8.30 -23.67
C ILE A 247 8.15 7.25 -24.39
N VAL A 248 7.89 5.94 -24.19
CA VAL A 248 8.72 4.89 -24.80
C VAL A 248 8.66 4.90 -26.33
N GLU A 249 7.51 5.19 -26.93
CA GLU A 249 7.37 5.35 -28.38
C GLU A 249 8.17 6.57 -28.91
N MET A 250 8.20 7.65 -28.13
CA MET A 250 8.89 8.88 -28.51
C MET A 250 10.41 8.75 -28.48
N ILE A 251 10.96 8.04 -27.45
CA ILE A 251 12.41 7.99 -27.21
C ILE A 251 13.11 6.77 -27.82
N SER A 252 12.39 5.85 -28.48
CA SER A 252 12.97 4.60 -29.01
C SER A 252 13.09 4.57 -30.53
N GLU A 253 14.19 4.01 -31.04
CA GLU A 253 14.30 3.51 -32.41
C GLU A 253 13.80 2.06 -32.50
N ASN A 254 14.30 1.21 -31.59
CA ASN A 254 13.91 -0.19 -31.44
C ASN A 254 13.33 -0.39 -30.03
N LEU A 255 12.10 -0.88 -29.97
CA LEU A 255 11.38 -1.08 -28.71
C LEU A 255 11.24 -2.57 -28.37
N PHE A 256 11.61 -2.93 -27.15
CA PHE A 256 11.51 -4.28 -26.62
C PHE A 256 10.72 -4.25 -25.33
N LEU A 257 9.49 -4.76 -25.34
CA LEU A 257 8.56 -4.75 -24.22
C LEU A 257 8.38 -6.16 -23.66
N VAL A 258 8.46 -6.29 -22.33
CA VAL A 258 8.20 -7.56 -21.63
C VAL A 258 7.10 -7.36 -20.61
N GLY A 259 6.10 -8.24 -20.60
CA GLY A 259 5.01 -8.13 -19.64
C GLY A 259 3.98 -9.26 -19.69
N ASP A 260 2.99 -9.15 -18.83
CA ASP A 260 1.86 -10.07 -18.70
C ASP A 260 0.57 -9.33 -18.34
N ALA A 261 -0.33 -9.18 -19.29
CA ALA A 261 -1.61 -8.48 -19.07
C ALA A 261 -2.44 -9.08 -17.93
N LYS A 262 -2.30 -10.39 -17.68
CA LYS A 262 -2.98 -11.09 -16.58
C LYS A 262 -2.45 -10.69 -15.19
N GLN A 263 -1.29 -10.01 -15.13
CA GLN A 263 -0.68 -9.46 -13.93
C GLN A 263 -0.83 -7.93 -13.80
N ALA A 264 -1.66 -7.30 -14.62
CA ALA A 264 -1.98 -5.87 -14.54
C ALA A 264 -2.91 -5.60 -13.34
N ILE A 265 -2.35 -5.38 -12.16
CA ILE A 265 -3.06 -5.11 -10.91
C ILE A 265 -2.85 -3.69 -10.37
N PHE A 266 -2.19 -2.83 -11.14
CA PHE A 266 -1.99 -1.41 -10.81
C PHE A 266 -2.88 -0.50 -11.66
N GLY A 267 -4.10 -0.96 -11.99
CA GLY A 267 -5.09 -0.17 -12.72
C GLY A 267 -5.37 1.18 -12.07
N PHE A 268 -5.39 1.21 -10.73
CA PHE A 268 -5.56 2.45 -9.96
C PHE A 268 -4.41 3.47 -10.11
N GLN A 269 -3.28 3.10 -10.72
CA GLN A 269 -2.16 3.97 -11.09
C GLN A 269 -2.17 4.32 -12.58
N GLY A 270 -3.23 3.97 -13.30
CA GLY A 270 -3.36 4.22 -14.74
C GLY A 270 -2.77 3.11 -15.62
N GLY A 271 -2.25 2.03 -15.05
CA GLY A 271 -1.85 0.85 -15.82
C GLY A 271 -3.05 0.30 -16.61
N SER A 272 -2.93 0.16 -17.92
CA SER A 272 -4.04 -0.15 -18.79
C SER A 272 -3.75 -1.37 -19.67
N ILE A 273 -4.69 -2.34 -19.63
CA ILE A 273 -4.66 -3.48 -20.54
C ILE A 273 -4.80 -3.03 -22.00
N LYS A 274 -5.43 -1.87 -22.24
CA LYS A 274 -5.60 -1.33 -23.60
C LYS A 274 -4.26 -0.96 -24.22
N ASN A 275 -3.32 -0.43 -23.44
CA ASN A 275 -1.96 -0.20 -23.89
C ASN A 275 -1.27 -1.51 -24.28
N PHE A 276 -1.44 -2.55 -23.46
CA PHE A 276 -0.92 -3.87 -23.78
C PHE A 276 -1.48 -4.40 -25.11
N LEU A 277 -2.80 -4.36 -25.30
CA LEU A 277 -3.46 -4.80 -26.52
C LEU A 277 -3.11 -3.94 -27.75
N ARG A 278 -2.81 -2.64 -27.56
CA ARG A 278 -2.35 -1.74 -28.60
C ARG A 278 -0.97 -2.16 -29.13
N PHE A 279 -0.02 -2.35 -28.24
CA PHE A 279 1.33 -2.81 -28.61
C PHE A 279 1.32 -4.22 -29.21
N GLU A 280 0.45 -5.11 -28.72
CA GLU A 280 0.27 -6.46 -29.30
C GLU A 280 -0.08 -6.43 -30.80
N LYS A 281 -0.85 -5.43 -31.24
CA LYS A 281 -1.23 -5.27 -32.65
C LYS A 281 -0.15 -4.62 -33.51
N GLN A 282 0.77 -3.89 -32.89
CA GLN A 282 1.79 -3.07 -33.58
C GLN A 282 3.16 -3.72 -33.65
N MET A 283 3.43 -4.69 -32.77
CA MET A 283 4.75 -5.26 -32.57
C MET A 283 4.76 -6.77 -32.86
N LYS A 284 5.94 -7.31 -33.11
CA LYS A 284 6.12 -8.76 -33.21
C LYS A 284 5.89 -9.41 -31.84
N LYS A 285 4.84 -10.22 -31.73
CA LYS A 285 4.51 -10.94 -30.51
C LYS A 285 5.30 -12.23 -30.39
N LEU A 286 6.08 -12.37 -29.33
CA LEU A 286 6.76 -13.60 -28.91
C LEU A 286 6.31 -14.01 -27.50
N MET A 287 6.50 -15.27 -27.13
CA MET A 287 5.95 -15.78 -25.86
C MET A 287 7.01 -16.49 -25.05
N LEU A 288 6.92 -16.32 -23.72
CA LEU A 288 7.56 -17.18 -22.71
C LEU A 288 6.47 -18.00 -22.01
N SER A 289 6.44 -19.29 -22.25
CA SER A 289 5.36 -20.17 -21.78
C SER A 289 5.78 -21.12 -20.66
N THR A 290 7.05 -21.48 -20.58
CA THR A 290 7.54 -22.47 -19.60
C THR A 290 7.72 -21.85 -18.22
N ASN A 291 6.84 -22.20 -17.28
CA ASN A 291 6.93 -21.78 -15.88
C ASN A 291 7.93 -22.67 -15.11
N ARG A 292 8.89 -22.02 -14.46
CA ARG A 292 9.91 -22.68 -13.62
C ARG A 292 9.69 -22.43 -12.12
N ARG A 293 8.56 -21.87 -11.76
CA ARG A 293 8.23 -21.47 -10.38
C ARG A 293 7.25 -22.45 -9.73
N SER A 294 6.09 -22.63 -10.36
CA SER A 294 4.92 -23.29 -9.77
C SER A 294 4.73 -24.70 -10.34
N THR A 295 4.10 -25.57 -9.57
CA THR A 295 3.70 -26.91 -10.03
C THR A 295 2.59 -26.84 -11.08
N GLN A 296 2.48 -27.86 -11.92
CA GLN A 296 1.50 -27.91 -13.00
C GLN A 296 0.07 -27.76 -12.47
N GLN A 297 -0.25 -28.36 -11.31
CA GLN A 297 -1.60 -28.32 -10.74
C GLN A 297 -2.03 -26.90 -10.35
N ILE A 298 -1.09 -26.12 -9.80
CA ILE A 298 -1.35 -24.70 -9.48
C ILE A 298 -1.60 -23.91 -10.76
N LEU A 299 -0.83 -24.18 -11.82
CA LEU A 299 -0.98 -23.49 -13.10
C LEU A 299 -2.29 -23.85 -13.79
N ASP A 300 -2.67 -25.13 -13.79
CA ASP A 300 -3.93 -25.60 -14.38
C ASP A 300 -5.13 -24.96 -13.68
N TYR A 301 -5.13 -24.95 -12.34
CA TYR A 301 -6.15 -24.25 -11.57
C TYR A 301 -6.19 -22.76 -11.91
N SER A 302 -5.06 -22.07 -11.88
CA SER A 302 -4.98 -20.63 -12.13
C SER A 302 -5.47 -20.27 -13.54
N LYS A 303 -5.10 -21.09 -14.54
CA LYS A 303 -5.49 -20.94 -15.93
C LYS A 303 -6.99 -21.08 -16.12
N HIS A 304 -7.58 -22.17 -15.60
CA HIS A 304 -9.02 -22.44 -15.74
C HIS A 304 -9.84 -21.41 -14.98
N TYR A 305 -9.45 -21.08 -13.75
CA TYR A 305 -10.09 -20.02 -12.97
C TYR A 305 -10.14 -18.69 -13.72
N PHE A 306 -9.04 -18.33 -14.40
CA PHE A 306 -8.94 -17.07 -15.15
C PHE A 306 -9.78 -17.12 -16.43
N LEU A 307 -9.65 -18.16 -17.26
CA LEU A 307 -10.32 -18.27 -18.56
C LEU A 307 -11.85 -18.35 -18.45
N GLU A 308 -12.37 -18.95 -17.40
CA GLU A 308 -13.83 -19.04 -17.18
C GLU A 308 -14.47 -17.68 -16.80
N ARG A 309 -13.67 -16.69 -16.41
CA ARG A 309 -14.17 -15.42 -15.82
C ARG A 309 -13.74 -14.17 -16.57
N THR A 310 -12.77 -14.27 -17.48
CA THR A 310 -12.30 -13.12 -18.26
C THR A 310 -13.24 -12.82 -19.44
N GLU A 311 -13.44 -11.54 -19.73
CA GLU A 311 -14.11 -11.07 -20.93
C GLU A 311 -13.23 -11.21 -22.21
N TYR A 312 -11.91 -11.30 -22.03
CA TYR A 312 -10.89 -11.37 -23.09
C TYR A 312 -10.44 -12.81 -23.39
N VAL A 313 -11.36 -13.78 -23.39
CA VAL A 313 -11.04 -15.22 -23.56
C VAL A 313 -10.18 -15.46 -24.80
N THR A 314 -10.57 -14.92 -25.95
CA THR A 314 -9.87 -15.11 -27.24
C THR A 314 -8.41 -14.61 -27.21
N ASN A 315 -8.11 -13.58 -26.46
CA ASN A 315 -6.77 -13.04 -26.32
C ASN A 315 -5.90 -13.93 -25.43
N PHE A 316 -6.42 -14.40 -24.31
CA PHE A 316 -5.64 -15.13 -23.31
C PHE A 316 -5.62 -16.65 -23.48
N GLN A 317 -6.58 -17.23 -24.21
CA GLN A 317 -6.65 -18.68 -24.38
C GLN A 317 -5.36 -19.26 -24.96
N LYS A 318 -4.88 -18.72 -26.08
CA LYS A 318 -3.65 -19.20 -26.76
C LYS A 318 -2.41 -19.03 -25.89
N GLU A 319 -2.37 -18.00 -25.04
CA GLU A 319 -1.27 -17.73 -24.13
C GLU A 319 -1.25 -18.74 -22.98
N LEU A 320 -2.41 -19.02 -22.41
CA LEU A 320 -2.57 -19.91 -21.26
C LEU A 320 -2.57 -21.39 -21.64
N GLU A 321 -2.96 -21.76 -22.86
CA GLU A 321 -2.83 -23.15 -23.38
C GLU A 321 -1.38 -23.64 -23.33
N LYS A 322 -0.42 -22.75 -23.61
CA LYS A 322 1.01 -23.06 -23.59
C LYS A 322 1.66 -22.88 -22.20
N PHE A 323 0.90 -22.48 -21.19
CA PHE A 323 1.40 -22.23 -19.87
C PHE A 323 1.60 -23.54 -19.11
N ASN A 324 2.82 -24.05 -19.09
CA ASN A 324 3.18 -25.34 -18.52
C ASN A 324 4.27 -25.22 -17.46
N GLY A 325 4.12 -25.98 -16.37
CA GLY A 325 5.10 -26.11 -15.30
C GLY A 325 6.11 -27.23 -15.55
N VAL A 326 7.27 -27.09 -14.96
CA VAL A 326 8.34 -28.11 -15.04
C VAL A 326 8.21 -29.19 -13.96
N SER A 327 7.35 -29.00 -12.97
CA SER A 327 7.16 -29.92 -11.85
C SER A 327 5.69 -30.25 -11.64
N LYS A 328 5.43 -31.43 -11.05
CA LYS A 328 4.11 -31.84 -10.59
C LYS A 328 3.97 -31.63 -9.08
N GLY A 329 2.76 -31.37 -8.61
CA GLY A 329 2.46 -31.12 -7.20
C GLY A 329 1.06 -31.63 -6.83
N ILE A 330 0.49 -31.04 -5.79
CA ILE A 330 -0.89 -31.31 -5.37
C ILE A 330 -1.84 -30.27 -5.97
N VAL A 331 -3.10 -30.63 -6.12
CA VAL A 331 -4.14 -29.69 -6.51
C VAL A 331 -4.34 -28.64 -5.41
N PRO A 332 -4.67 -27.38 -5.77
CA PRO A 332 -5.00 -26.36 -4.79
C PRO A 332 -6.16 -26.77 -3.89
N LYS A 333 -6.06 -26.45 -2.60
CA LYS A 333 -7.11 -26.71 -1.61
C LYS A 333 -7.80 -25.43 -1.21
N ILE A 334 -9.13 -25.52 -1.13
CA ILE A 334 -10.00 -24.43 -0.72
C ILE A 334 -10.64 -24.82 0.60
N PHE A 335 -10.40 -24.02 1.62
CA PHE A 335 -10.98 -24.22 2.95
C PHE A 335 -12.19 -23.32 3.13
N SER A 336 -13.35 -23.95 3.31
CA SER A 336 -14.59 -23.30 3.71
C SER A 336 -14.66 -23.29 5.24
N THR A 337 -14.36 -22.16 5.86
CA THR A 337 -14.22 -22.09 7.32
C THR A 337 -14.82 -20.81 7.91
N GLY A 338 -15.44 -20.95 9.09
CA GLY A 338 -15.78 -19.82 9.96
C GLY A 338 -14.61 -19.34 10.83
N ALA A 339 -13.52 -20.13 10.89
CA ALA A 339 -12.34 -19.89 11.72
C ALA A 339 -11.05 -19.70 10.89
N PRO A 340 -10.92 -18.62 10.11
CA PRO A 340 -9.80 -18.43 9.20
C PRO A 340 -8.44 -18.35 9.91
N PHE A 341 -8.38 -17.80 11.12
CA PHE A 341 -7.12 -17.66 11.85
C PHE A 341 -6.65 -19.01 12.41
N ALA A 342 -7.56 -19.81 13.00
CA ALA A 342 -7.25 -21.16 13.47
C ALA A 342 -6.75 -22.04 12.30
N LYS A 343 -7.37 -21.90 11.12
CA LYS A 343 -6.93 -22.63 9.92
C LYS A 343 -5.54 -22.18 9.44
N ILE A 344 -5.25 -20.89 9.42
CA ILE A 344 -3.91 -20.37 9.10
C ILE A 344 -2.86 -20.98 10.04
N LEU A 345 -3.11 -21.00 11.33
CA LEU A 345 -2.19 -21.57 12.34
C LEU A 345 -1.94 -23.06 12.10
N SER A 346 -3.01 -23.85 11.87
CA SER A 346 -2.88 -25.27 11.52
C SER A 346 -2.01 -25.49 10.30
N LEU A 347 -2.24 -24.75 9.22
CA LEU A 347 -1.47 -24.86 7.99
C LEU A 347 0.00 -24.42 8.15
N ILE A 348 0.29 -23.45 9.02
CA ILE A 348 1.68 -23.08 9.37
C ILE A 348 2.38 -24.28 10.05
N GLN A 349 1.72 -24.92 11.01
CA GLN A 349 2.25 -26.09 11.73
C GLN A 349 2.49 -27.28 10.80
N GLU A 350 1.65 -27.47 9.79
CA GLU A 350 1.80 -28.53 8.77
C GLU A 350 2.95 -28.28 7.78
N ASN A 351 3.53 -27.07 7.75
CA ASN A 351 4.55 -26.68 6.78
C ASN A 351 5.75 -25.96 7.46
N PRO A 352 6.42 -26.55 8.46
CA PRO A 352 7.39 -25.89 9.32
C PRO A 352 8.67 -25.42 8.59
N ASP A 353 9.10 -26.15 7.55
CA ASP A 353 10.36 -25.90 6.83
C ASP A 353 10.16 -25.13 5.52
N LYS A 354 8.97 -24.57 5.29
CA LYS A 354 8.62 -23.90 4.03
C LYS A 354 8.57 -22.39 4.19
N THR A 355 8.89 -21.68 3.12
CA THR A 355 8.58 -20.26 3.04
C THR A 355 7.08 -20.09 2.79
N ILE A 356 6.40 -19.37 3.69
CA ILE A 356 4.95 -19.22 3.68
C ILE A 356 4.60 -17.77 3.35
N GLY A 357 3.79 -17.58 2.31
CA GLY A 357 3.16 -16.30 1.99
C GLY A 357 1.69 -16.28 2.40
N ILE A 358 1.33 -15.50 3.43
CA ILE A 358 -0.05 -15.22 3.76
C ILE A 358 -0.45 -13.96 3.00
N ILE A 359 -1.23 -14.14 1.95
CA ILE A 359 -1.57 -13.07 1.01
C ILE A 359 -3.01 -12.63 1.25
N THR A 360 -3.20 -11.32 1.49
CA THR A 360 -4.51 -10.73 1.77
C THR A 360 -4.85 -9.65 0.74
N ARG A 361 -6.12 -9.24 0.69
CA ARG A 361 -6.57 -8.16 -0.20
C ARG A 361 -6.28 -6.78 0.36
N ASN A 362 -6.33 -6.59 1.68
CA ASN A 362 -6.22 -5.29 2.32
C ASN A 362 -5.45 -5.32 3.65
N ASN A 363 -4.99 -4.16 4.09
CA ASN A 363 -4.20 -3.99 5.31
C ASN A 363 -4.98 -4.35 6.58
N ARG A 364 -6.31 -4.21 6.62
CA ARG A 364 -7.11 -4.59 7.77
C ARG A 364 -7.04 -6.09 8.07
N GLN A 365 -7.03 -6.92 7.01
CA GLN A 365 -6.83 -8.38 7.17
C GLN A 365 -5.44 -8.68 7.71
N ILE A 366 -4.39 -7.96 7.26
CA ILE A 366 -3.04 -8.09 7.78
C ILE A 366 -3.03 -7.81 9.29
N ILE A 367 -3.61 -6.69 9.74
CA ILE A 367 -3.64 -6.32 11.16
C ILE A 367 -4.35 -7.39 11.99
N ASN A 368 -5.44 -7.98 11.49
CA ASN A 368 -6.15 -9.02 12.22
C ASN A 368 -5.33 -10.31 12.30
N ILE A 369 -4.72 -10.74 11.19
CA ILE A 369 -3.89 -11.95 11.16
C ILE A 369 -2.63 -11.75 12.01
N SER A 370 -1.98 -10.58 11.97
CA SER A 370 -0.77 -10.31 12.75
C SER A 370 -1.00 -10.48 14.25
N LYS A 371 -2.15 -10.05 14.78
CA LYS A 371 -2.50 -10.24 16.19
C LYS A 371 -2.52 -11.71 16.60
N HIS A 372 -3.05 -12.59 15.74
CA HIS A 372 -3.07 -14.03 16.00
C HIS A 372 -1.67 -14.66 15.92
N LEU A 373 -0.84 -14.23 14.95
CA LEU A 373 0.54 -14.69 14.84
C LEU A 373 1.37 -14.25 16.05
N ASP A 374 1.22 -13.01 16.51
CA ASP A 374 1.89 -12.45 17.69
C ASP A 374 1.50 -13.23 18.97
N ASN A 375 0.22 -13.54 19.15
CA ASN A 375 -0.27 -14.31 20.31
C ASN A 375 0.33 -15.73 20.39
N HIS A 376 0.66 -16.31 19.23
CA HIS A 376 1.30 -17.62 19.16
C HIS A 376 2.83 -17.55 19.10
N ASN A 377 3.42 -16.36 19.32
CA ASN A 377 4.86 -16.09 19.27
C ASN A 377 5.51 -16.52 17.94
N LEU A 378 4.77 -16.47 16.83
CA LEU A 378 5.28 -16.81 15.50
C LEU A 378 6.05 -15.64 14.91
N GLN A 379 7.22 -15.92 14.35
CA GLN A 379 8.01 -14.91 13.68
C GLN A 379 7.58 -14.77 12.22
N TYR A 380 7.28 -13.56 11.80
CA TYR A 380 6.86 -13.23 10.45
C TYR A 380 7.40 -11.87 9.99
N THR A 381 7.48 -11.71 8.68
CA THR A 381 7.70 -10.40 8.04
C THR A 381 6.34 -9.83 7.65
N SER A 382 6.01 -8.62 8.08
CA SER A 382 4.80 -7.93 7.63
C SER A 382 5.14 -6.83 6.62
N THR A 383 4.26 -6.65 5.64
CA THR A 383 4.40 -5.59 4.63
C THR A 383 3.37 -4.46 4.79
N SER A 384 2.71 -4.33 5.91
CA SER A 384 1.80 -3.21 6.20
C SER A 384 2.23 -2.45 7.45
N SER A 385 1.81 -1.19 7.56
CA SER A 385 1.86 -0.46 8.81
C SER A 385 1.11 -1.23 9.89
N GLN A 386 1.76 -1.49 11.01
CA GLN A 386 1.18 -2.22 12.13
C GLN A 386 0.43 -1.26 13.07
N SER A 387 -0.38 -1.83 13.96
CA SER A 387 -0.99 -1.08 15.06
C SER A 387 0.02 -0.28 15.88
N THR A 388 1.23 -0.82 16.06
CA THR A 388 2.36 -0.19 16.75
C THR A 388 2.81 1.11 16.09
N THR A 389 2.86 1.16 14.75
CA THR A 389 3.21 2.38 13.99
C THR A 389 2.14 3.46 14.18
N LYS A 390 0.86 3.08 14.13
CA LYS A 390 -0.24 4.02 14.38
C LYS A 390 -0.25 4.50 15.84
N GLU A 391 0.03 3.63 16.80
CA GLU A 391 0.17 3.98 18.21
C GLU A 391 1.32 4.97 18.40
N ALA A 392 2.52 4.67 17.89
CA ALA A 392 3.68 5.53 17.97
C ALA A 392 3.40 6.91 17.35
N LYS A 393 2.77 6.95 16.16
CA LYS A 393 2.40 8.19 15.49
C LYS A 393 1.43 9.03 16.34
N ASN A 394 0.39 8.41 16.88
CA ASN A 394 -0.60 9.09 17.70
C ASN A 394 0.02 9.62 19.01
N GLU A 395 0.89 8.86 19.65
CA GLU A 395 1.60 9.29 20.87
C GLU A 395 2.50 10.50 20.58
N ILE A 396 3.29 10.46 19.48
CA ILE A 396 4.15 11.56 19.08
C ILE A 396 3.33 12.81 18.74
N ILE A 397 2.24 12.65 17.96
CA ILE A 397 1.36 13.76 17.60
C ILE A 397 0.71 14.38 18.85
N SER A 398 0.18 13.55 19.74
CA SER A 398 -0.47 14.01 20.97
C SER A 398 0.51 14.77 21.87
N PHE A 399 1.73 14.27 21.98
CA PHE A 399 2.81 14.95 22.71
C PHE A 399 3.15 16.31 22.09
N LEU A 400 3.43 16.33 20.78
CA LEU A 400 3.78 17.56 20.07
C LEU A 400 2.66 18.62 20.14
N ARG A 401 1.39 18.19 20.01
CA ARG A 401 0.26 19.10 20.18
C ARG A 401 0.27 19.77 21.54
N GLY A 402 0.47 18.99 22.59
CA GLY A 402 0.44 19.54 23.96
C GLY A 402 1.53 20.55 24.23
N ILE A 403 2.77 20.29 23.77
CA ILE A 403 3.91 21.19 24.04
C ILE A 403 3.98 22.40 23.10
N LEU A 404 3.36 22.34 21.91
CA LEU A 404 3.31 23.44 20.95
C LEU A 404 2.05 24.30 21.10
N SER A 405 0.98 23.77 21.71
CA SER A 405 -0.29 24.46 21.88
C SER A 405 -0.38 25.25 23.17
N THR A 406 -1.22 26.28 23.15
CA THR A 406 -1.63 27.02 24.34
C THR A 406 -2.92 26.46 24.97
N GLN A 407 -3.58 25.52 24.30
CA GLN A 407 -4.86 24.96 24.77
C GLN A 407 -4.66 23.95 25.88
N LEU A 408 -5.25 24.19 27.05
CA LEU A 408 -5.14 23.32 28.22
C LEU A 408 -5.58 21.87 27.91
N LYS A 409 -6.63 21.69 27.08
CA LYS A 409 -7.11 20.38 26.66
C LYS A 409 -6.02 19.54 25.97
N GLU A 410 -5.25 20.14 25.08
CA GLU A 410 -4.18 19.46 24.35
C GLU A 410 -3.00 19.14 25.26
N LYS A 411 -2.65 20.04 26.16
CA LYS A 411 -1.61 19.82 27.18
C LYS A 411 -1.98 18.67 28.12
N VAL A 412 -3.24 18.61 28.58
CA VAL A 412 -3.71 17.49 29.42
C VAL A 412 -3.68 16.18 28.62
N SER A 413 -4.05 16.18 27.33
CA SER A 413 -3.94 14.99 26.49
C SER A 413 -2.48 14.51 26.37
N ALA A 414 -1.55 15.44 26.16
CA ALA A 414 -0.13 15.14 26.05
C ALA A 414 0.48 14.61 27.37
N ALA A 415 -0.06 15.02 28.52
CA ALA A 415 0.38 14.49 29.82
C ALA A 415 0.18 12.98 29.97
N PHE A 416 -0.69 12.36 29.17
CA PHE A 416 -0.90 10.91 29.15
C PHE A 416 0.04 10.16 28.19
N THR A 417 0.86 10.85 27.42
CA THR A 417 1.77 10.22 26.47
C THR A 417 3.01 9.65 27.14
N ALA A 418 3.66 8.72 26.47
CA ALA A 418 4.91 8.14 26.93
C ALA A 418 6.07 9.17 27.03
N PHE A 419 5.95 10.29 26.35
CA PHE A 419 6.93 11.40 26.33
C PHE A 419 6.71 12.41 27.45
N SER A 420 5.64 12.27 28.21
CA SER A 420 5.29 13.18 29.30
C SER A 420 6.28 13.11 30.45
N PRO A 421 6.73 14.24 30.99
CA PRO A 421 7.53 14.29 32.21
C PRO A 421 6.69 14.05 33.48
N PHE A 422 5.37 14.06 33.36
CA PHE A 422 4.44 13.90 34.48
C PHE A 422 4.13 12.43 34.74
N SER A 423 3.89 12.09 36.01
CA SER A 423 3.38 10.78 36.37
C SER A 423 1.95 10.57 35.86
N LEU A 424 1.54 9.32 35.68
CA LEU A 424 0.17 8.98 35.29
C LEU A 424 -0.86 9.55 36.30
N GLN A 425 -0.53 9.56 37.59
CA GLN A 425 -1.40 10.14 38.64
C GLN A 425 -1.59 11.64 38.41
N GLU A 426 -0.54 12.40 38.14
CA GLU A 426 -0.64 13.84 37.84
C GLU A 426 -1.48 14.08 36.60
N ALA A 427 -1.28 13.28 35.53
CA ALA A 427 -2.08 13.37 34.33
C ALA A 427 -3.59 13.17 34.60
N PHE A 428 -3.95 12.24 35.49
CA PHE A 428 -5.33 12.04 35.94
C PHE A 428 -5.85 13.24 36.73
N GLU A 429 -5.05 13.82 37.60
CA GLU A 429 -5.42 15.03 38.36
C GLU A 429 -5.66 16.20 37.39
N PHE A 430 -4.79 16.42 36.41
CA PHE A 430 -4.98 17.44 35.36
C PHE A 430 -6.26 17.23 34.57
N SER A 431 -6.59 15.97 34.21
CA SER A 431 -7.84 15.66 33.52
C SER A 431 -9.07 15.95 34.38
N LYS A 432 -9.01 15.68 35.69
CA LYS A 432 -10.04 16.00 36.65
C LYS A 432 -10.25 17.51 36.81
N ASP A 433 -9.15 18.24 36.91
CA ASP A 433 -9.18 19.71 37.02
C ASP A 433 -9.78 20.36 35.78
N LEU A 434 -9.36 19.92 34.59
CA LEU A 434 -9.97 20.36 33.32
C LEU A 434 -11.48 20.12 33.29
N LYS A 435 -11.92 18.92 33.71
CA LYS A 435 -13.33 18.57 33.76
C LYS A 435 -14.12 19.42 34.77
N ASN A 436 -13.49 19.80 35.87
CA ASN A 436 -14.06 20.69 36.88
C ASN A 436 -14.10 22.18 36.44
N GLY A 437 -13.66 22.49 35.24
CA GLY A 437 -13.72 23.81 34.66
C GLY A 437 -12.48 24.67 34.87
N SER A 438 -11.35 24.09 35.30
CA SER A 438 -10.07 24.79 35.38
C SER A 438 -9.67 25.28 33.98
N LYS A 439 -9.25 26.54 33.90
CA LYS A 439 -8.79 27.16 32.65
C LYS A 439 -7.27 27.15 32.52
N GLU A 440 -6.56 27.01 33.61
CA GLU A 440 -5.10 27.02 33.71
C GLU A 440 -4.63 26.00 34.74
N ILE A 441 -3.50 25.35 34.48
CA ILE A 441 -2.81 24.43 35.39
C ILE A 441 -1.35 24.79 35.33
N GLU A 442 -0.81 25.42 36.39
CA GLU A 442 0.53 26.04 36.46
C GLU A 442 1.65 25.09 35.96
N LYS A 443 1.61 23.82 36.34
CA LYS A 443 2.59 22.82 35.87
C LYS A 443 2.57 22.59 34.36
N LEU A 444 1.40 22.71 33.71
CA LEU A 444 1.26 22.55 32.27
C LEU A 444 1.57 23.83 31.50
N ASP A 445 1.42 24.98 32.11
CA ASP A 445 1.65 26.28 31.45
C ASP A 445 3.12 26.53 31.15
N SER A 446 4.01 26.04 32.02
CA SER A 446 5.46 26.09 31.82
C SER A 446 5.96 25.05 30.81
N TRP A 447 5.16 24.02 30.50
CA TRP A 447 5.51 22.92 29.59
C TRP A 447 5.11 23.28 28.17
N LYS A 448 5.96 24.06 27.50
CA LYS A 448 5.76 24.51 26.12
C LYS A 448 7.07 24.78 25.40
N ILE A 449 7.06 24.60 24.09
CA ILE A 449 8.11 25.05 23.17
C ILE A 449 7.48 25.90 22.06
N ASN A 450 8.28 26.76 21.44
CA ASN A 450 7.83 27.52 20.28
C ASN A 450 8.01 26.69 19.01
N LEU A 451 7.05 26.81 18.07
CA LEU A 451 7.16 26.21 16.76
C LEU A 451 8.38 26.81 16.02
N GLY A 452 9.33 25.97 15.68
CA GLY A 452 10.55 26.34 14.98
C GLY A 452 11.45 25.14 14.72
N LYS A 453 12.14 25.13 13.58
CA LYS A 453 12.95 23.99 13.13
C LYS A 453 14.03 23.61 14.15
N GLU A 454 14.72 24.56 14.74
CA GLU A 454 15.78 24.31 15.72
C GLU A 454 15.23 23.69 17.00
N ASN A 455 14.15 24.24 17.57
CA ASN A 455 13.51 23.71 18.77
C ASN A 455 13.00 22.27 18.57
N LEU A 456 12.40 21.99 17.41
CA LEU A 456 11.91 20.65 17.08
C LEU A 456 13.07 19.69 16.82
N ASN A 457 14.17 20.12 16.18
CA ASN A 457 15.35 19.29 16.01
C ASN A 457 15.91 18.86 17.37
N GLN A 458 16.06 19.80 18.30
CA GLN A 458 16.54 19.51 19.65
C GLN A 458 15.60 18.57 20.39
N LEU A 459 14.27 18.81 20.35
CA LEU A 459 13.27 17.96 20.98
C LEU A 459 13.32 16.51 20.47
N PHE A 460 13.42 16.34 19.14
CA PHE A 460 13.52 15.01 18.55
C PHE A 460 14.81 14.31 18.95
N SER A 461 15.94 15.04 18.94
CA SER A 461 17.24 14.49 19.31
C SER A 461 17.30 14.07 20.79
N ASP A 462 16.83 14.93 21.69
CA ASP A 462 17.06 14.80 23.13
C ASP A 462 15.98 13.97 23.82
N GLU A 463 14.74 13.96 23.31
CA GLU A 463 13.61 13.32 23.99
C GLU A 463 12.94 12.22 23.12
N ILE A 464 12.51 12.56 21.89
CA ILE A 464 11.67 11.65 21.11
C ILE A 464 12.45 10.44 20.60
N TYR A 465 13.58 10.65 19.94
CA TYR A 465 14.37 9.55 19.40
C TYR A 465 14.89 8.57 20.46
N PRO A 466 15.46 9.01 21.59
CA PRO A 466 15.94 8.10 22.62
C PRO A 466 14.82 7.21 23.17
N LEU A 467 13.64 7.78 23.44
CA LEU A 467 12.51 7.00 23.92
C LEU A 467 12.01 6.04 22.83
N CYS A 468 11.88 6.47 21.58
CA CYS A 468 11.44 5.61 20.49
C CYS A 468 12.41 4.45 20.24
N VAL A 469 13.73 4.67 20.34
CA VAL A 469 14.74 3.61 20.27
C VAL A 469 14.53 2.56 21.37
N SER A 470 14.24 3.00 22.62
CA SER A 470 13.97 2.10 23.72
C SER A 470 12.70 1.26 23.56
N LYS A 471 11.72 1.78 22.79
CA LYS A 471 10.46 1.08 22.47
C LYS A 471 10.55 0.17 21.24
N GLY A 472 11.60 0.30 20.43
CA GLY A 472 11.90 -0.57 19.31
C GLY A 472 11.95 0.11 17.93
N GLU A 473 12.37 -0.67 16.94
CA GLU A 473 12.65 -0.18 15.57
C GLU A 473 11.46 0.53 14.91
N GLU A 474 10.24 0.03 15.11
CA GLU A 474 9.03 0.61 14.53
C GLU A 474 8.71 2.01 15.09
N TRP A 475 8.90 2.19 16.42
CA TRP A 475 8.73 3.49 17.06
C TRP A 475 9.74 4.49 16.53
N PHE A 476 11.00 4.08 16.42
CA PHE A 476 12.05 4.96 15.91
C PHE A 476 11.83 5.34 14.44
N ALA A 477 11.49 4.37 13.57
CA ALA A 477 11.19 4.65 12.18
C ALA A 477 9.98 5.58 12.01
N THR A 478 8.95 5.41 12.87
CA THR A 478 7.80 6.33 12.89
C THR A 478 8.19 7.74 13.30
N ALA A 479 9.03 7.87 14.32
CA ALA A 479 9.53 9.18 14.74
C ALA A 479 10.35 9.89 13.64
N VAL A 480 11.18 9.13 12.90
CA VAL A 480 11.94 9.68 11.76
C VAL A 480 10.98 10.14 10.66
N ALA A 481 9.94 9.37 10.34
CA ALA A 481 8.97 9.75 9.32
C ALA A 481 8.15 10.99 9.73
N VAL A 482 7.70 11.06 10.98
CA VAL A 482 7.01 12.25 11.51
C VAL A 482 7.90 13.47 11.43
N LYS A 483 9.19 13.33 11.78
CA LYS A 483 10.15 14.44 11.69
C LYS A 483 10.36 14.93 10.25
N GLN A 484 10.44 14.01 9.28
CA GLN A 484 10.52 14.36 7.86
C GLN A 484 9.29 15.14 7.39
N GLN A 485 8.08 14.71 7.81
CA GLN A 485 6.84 15.42 7.49
C GLN A 485 6.81 16.83 8.11
N ILE A 486 7.32 16.99 9.35
CA ILE A 486 7.46 18.30 10.00
C ILE A 486 8.41 19.19 9.20
N ASP A 487 9.56 18.65 8.79
CA ASP A 487 10.56 19.41 8.04
C ASP A 487 10.02 19.84 6.67
N GLU A 488 9.26 18.96 6.00
CA GLU A 488 8.58 19.25 4.74
C GLU A 488 7.54 20.39 4.93
N TYR A 489 6.69 20.28 5.96
CA TYR A 489 5.66 21.30 6.21
C TYR A 489 6.25 22.67 6.57
N LEU A 490 7.34 22.71 7.31
CA LEU A 490 8.00 23.96 7.70
C LEU A 490 8.67 24.69 6.53
N THR A 491 8.70 24.11 5.32
CA THR A 491 9.13 24.82 4.10
C THR A 491 8.01 25.65 3.46
N PHE A 492 6.76 25.51 3.92
CA PHE A 492 5.64 26.29 3.39
C PHE A 492 5.76 27.77 3.78
N GLU A 493 5.19 28.67 2.97
CA GLU A 493 5.34 30.12 3.18
C GLU A 493 4.77 30.62 4.51
N THR A 494 3.64 30.01 4.95
CA THR A 494 2.94 30.41 6.18
C THR A 494 2.53 29.19 7.01
N PRO A 495 3.49 28.52 7.67
CA PRO A 495 3.17 27.35 8.47
C PRO A 495 2.33 27.72 9.71
N THR A 496 1.22 27.03 9.90
CA THR A 496 0.36 27.16 11.09
C THR A 496 0.44 25.89 11.94
N LEU A 497 0.10 25.99 13.22
CA LEU A 497 0.11 24.84 14.12
C LEU A 497 -0.93 23.79 13.73
N ASP A 498 -2.14 24.22 13.41
CA ASP A 498 -3.21 23.31 12.99
C ASP A 498 -2.87 22.62 11.65
N GLY A 499 -2.36 23.39 10.68
CA GLY A 499 -1.91 22.85 9.40
C GLY A 499 -0.77 21.85 9.54
N LEU A 500 0.16 22.06 10.47
CA LEU A 500 1.23 21.10 10.78
C LEU A 500 0.64 19.74 11.20
N PHE A 501 -0.29 19.74 12.14
CA PHE A 501 -0.87 18.49 12.62
C PHE A 501 -1.77 17.82 11.59
N ASP A 502 -2.45 18.60 10.77
CA ASP A 502 -3.19 18.08 9.64
C ASP A 502 -2.26 17.42 8.61
N PHE A 503 -1.15 18.08 8.28
CA PHE A 503 -0.14 17.56 7.38
C PHE A 503 0.47 16.24 7.89
N ILE A 504 0.81 16.17 9.17
CA ILE A 504 1.34 14.94 9.79
C ILE A 504 0.25 13.85 9.79
N ALA A 505 -1.01 14.17 10.13
CA ALA A 505 -2.09 13.20 10.20
C ALA A 505 -2.35 12.51 8.85
N ILE A 506 -2.29 13.27 7.75
CA ILE A 506 -2.52 12.76 6.38
C ILE A 506 -1.29 12.09 5.77
N GLY A 507 -0.10 12.34 6.30
CA GLY A 507 1.17 11.80 5.77
C GLY A 507 1.19 10.27 5.74
N GLU A 508 1.89 9.71 4.77
CA GLU A 508 2.07 8.26 4.67
C GLU A 508 2.74 7.71 5.92
N GLU A 509 2.21 6.58 6.41
CA GLU A 509 2.85 5.87 7.50
C GLU A 509 4.18 5.29 7.02
N SER A 510 5.24 5.49 7.81
CA SER A 510 6.53 4.85 7.53
C SER A 510 6.39 3.33 7.61
N TYR A 511 7.00 2.67 6.63
CA TYR A 511 6.96 1.24 6.53
C TYR A 511 8.36 0.65 6.75
N THR A 512 8.51 -0.17 7.80
CA THR A 512 9.70 -0.99 8.03
C THR A 512 9.35 -2.46 7.87
N GLU A 513 10.11 -3.18 7.02
CA GLU A 513 10.01 -4.64 6.95
C GLU A 513 10.56 -5.25 8.24
N ARG A 514 9.67 -5.67 9.14
CA ARG A 514 10.07 -6.37 10.36
C ARG A 514 10.63 -7.74 10.00
N ASN A 515 11.77 -8.07 10.55
CA ASN A 515 12.39 -9.41 10.49
C ASN A 515 12.51 -10.03 9.08
N LYS A 516 13.29 -9.40 8.21
CA LYS A 516 13.53 -9.80 6.80
C LYS A 516 13.86 -11.29 6.54
N LYS A 517 14.18 -12.06 7.58
CA LYS A 517 14.57 -13.48 7.50
C LYS A 517 13.51 -14.45 8.00
N ALA A 518 12.34 -13.98 8.42
CA ALA A 518 11.28 -14.86 8.90
C ALA A 518 10.75 -15.76 7.77
N PRO A 519 10.43 -17.03 8.05
CA PRO A 519 9.89 -17.95 7.05
C PRO A 519 8.47 -17.59 6.59
N ILE A 520 7.73 -16.84 7.41
CA ILE A 520 6.37 -16.40 7.14
C ILE A 520 6.40 -14.94 6.66
N THR A 521 5.74 -14.66 5.55
CA THR A 521 5.51 -13.30 5.06
C THR A 521 4.01 -13.02 5.01
N LEU A 522 3.57 -12.02 5.76
CA LEU A 522 2.19 -11.51 5.76
C LEU A 522 2.12 -10.25 4.90
N THR A 523 1.36 -10.29 3.80
CA THR A 523 1.42 -9.25 2.77
C THR A 523 0.11 -9.06 2.02
N THR A 524 -0.08 -7.88 1.41
CA THR A 524 -1.15 -7.70 0.42
C THR A 524 -0.72 -8.22 -0.95
N VAL A 525 -1.71 -8.52 -1.82
CA VAL A 525 -1.46 -9.00 -3.20
C VAL A 525 -0.54 -8.06 -3.97
N HIS A 526 -0.76 -6.75 -3.89
CA HIS A 526 0.05 -5.75 -4.60
C HIS A 526 1.53 -5.78 -4.18
N LYS A 527 1.78 -5.93 -2.89
CA LYS A 527 3.15 -6.03 -2.34
C LYS A 527 3.77 -7.43 -2.50
N ALA A 528 2.95 -8.45 -2.77
CA ALA A 528 3.39 -9.81 -3.11
C ALA A 528 3.81 -9.93 -4.58
N LYS A 529 3.46 -8.98 -5.44
CA LYS A 529 3.88 -9.00 -6.85
C LYS A 529 5.42 -9.03 -6.94
N GLY A 530 5.96 -9.88 -7.80
CA GLY A 530 7.40 -10.14 -7.89
C GLY A 530 7.94 -11.19 -6.90
N ARG A 531 7.28 -11.42 -5.75
CA ARG A 531 7.69 -12.45 -4.76
C ARG A 531 7.15 -13.84 -5.12
N ALA A 532 7.70 -14.88 -4.49
CA ALA A 532 7.20 -16.25 -4.60
C ALA A 532 7.49 -17.01 -3.30
N PHE A 533 6.59 -17.92 -2.92
CA PHE A 533 6.64 -18.67 -1.67
C PHE A 533 6.42 -20.16 -1.94
N ASP A 534 7.01 -21.03 -1.13
CA ASP A 534 6.79 -22.47 -1.29
C ASP A 534 5.32 -22.81 -1.03
N VAL A 535 4.72 -22.17 -0.02
CA VAL A 535 3.30 -22.29 0.33
C VAL A 535 2.65 -20.91 0.28
N VAL A 536 1.52 -20.78 -0.39
CA VAL A 536 0.67 -19.59 -0.34
C VAL A 536 -0.63 -19.91 0.35
N MET A 537 -0.98 -19.10 1.34
CA MET A 537 -2.29 -19.02 1.97
C MET A 537 -2.97 -17.73 1.51
N TYR A 538 -3.90 -17.84 0.59
CA TYR A 538 -4.64 -16.69 0.09
C TYR A 538 -5.94 -16.50 0.88
N VAL A 539 -6.09 -15.31 1.48
CA VAL A 539 -7.27 -14.91 2.24
C VAL A 539 -7.98 -13.80 1.47
N PRO A 540 -8.91 -14.14 0.58
CA PRO A 540 -9.64 -13.16 -0.21
C PRO A 540 -10.53 -12.29 0.67
N SER A 541 -10.75 -11.04 0.25
CA SER A 541 -11.75 -10.16 0.86
C SER A 541 -12.91 -10.00 -0.11
N PHE A 542 -14.09 -10.33 0.35
CA PHE A 542 -15.30 -10.14 -0.44
C PHE A 542 -15.97 -8.85 0.02
N ARG A 543 -15.73 -7.78 -0.72
CA ARG A 543 -16.66 -6.65 -0.68
C ARG A 543 -17.82 -7.00 -1.61
N SER A 544 -19.06 -6.85 -1.13
CA SER A 544 -20.21 -6.74 -2.02
C SER A 544 -19.88 -5.68 -3.06
N GLY A 545 -20.00 -6.01 -4.35
CA GLY A 545 -19.57 -5.19 -5.47
C GLY A 545 -20.37 -3.91 -5.69
N THR A 546 -20.47 -3.06 -4.68
CA THR A 546 -20.94 -1.69 -4.84
C THR A 546 -19.78 -0.86 -5.34
N THR A 547 -19.83 -0.47 -6.61
CA THR A 547 -18.96 0.53 -7.21
C THR A 547 -18.90 1.74 -6.27
N SER A 548 -17.70 2.16 -5.90
CA SER A 548 -17.54 3.36 -5.07
C SER A 548 -18.09 4.56 -5.83
N PHE A 549 -18.80 5.47 -5.16
CA PHE A 549 -19.29 6.68 -5.82
C PHE A 549 -18.16 7.51 -6.44
N ILE A 550 -16.96 7.45 -5.89
CA ILE A 550 -15.77 8.10 -6.47
C ILE A 550 -15.35 7.43 -7.78
N ASP A 551 -15.49 6.11 -7.90
CA ASP A 551 -15.19 5.40 -9.15
C ASP A 551 -16.15 5.82 -10.26
N VAL A 552 -17.44 6.03 -9.92
CA VAL A 552 -18.44 6.57 -10.88
C VAL A 552 -18.06 7.98 -11.35
N ILE A 553 -17.65 8.84 -10.44
CA ILE A 553 -17.21 10.20 -10.77
C ILE A 553 -15.98 10.16 -11.67
N THR A 554 -15.00 9.35 -11.31
CA THR A 554 -13.75 9.19 -12.06
C THR A 554 -14.00 8.68 -13.47
N SER A 555 -14.80 7.62 -13.61
CA SER A 555 -15.21 7.07 -14.90
C SER A 555 -15.95 8.10 -15.75
N SER A 556 -16.90 8.84 -15.15
CA SER A 556 -17.66 9.88 -15.85
C SER A 556 -16.80 11.03 -16.34
N ILE A 557 -15.75 11.43 -15.58
CA ILE A 557 -14.78 12.44 -16.02
C ILE A 557 -13.97 11.93 -17.22
N LEU A 558 -13.46 10.70 -17.15
CA LEU A 558 -12.64 10.12 -18.21
C LEU A 558 -13.45 9.88 -19.48
N GLU A 559 -14.66 9.34 -19.37
CA GLU A 559 -15.57 9.12 -20.48
C GLU A 559 -16.00 10.44 -21.13
N ALA A 560 -16.23 11.51 -20.34
CA ALA A 560 -16.48 12.85 -20.85
C ALA A 560 -15.32 13.34 -21.73
N ASN A 561 -14.10 12.93 -21.43
CA ASN A 561 -12.88 13.20 -22.19
C ASN A 561 -12.58 12.14 -23.27
N LYS A 562 -13.54 11.28 -23.62
CA LYS A 562 -13.43 10.21 -24.61
C LYS A 562 -12.41 9.12 -24.25
N ILE A 563 -12.10 8.96 -22.97
CA ILE A 563 -11.24 7.91 -22.44
C ILE A 563 -12.17 6.82 -21.91
N ASP A 564 -12.16 5.70 -22.59
CA ASP A 564 -12.96 4.54 -22.21
C ASP A 564 -12.23 3.73 -21.11
N THR A 565 -12.90 3.56 -19.97
CA THR A 565 -12.41 2.76 -18.81
C THR A 565 -13.26 1.51 -18.59
N GLU A 566 -14.20 1.21 -19.48
CA GLU A 566 -15.07 0.05 -19.37
C GLU A 566 -14.25 -1.25 -19.47
N GLY A 567 -14.52 -2.22 -18.61
CA GLY A 567 -13.80 -3.50 -18.56
C GLY A 567 -12.49 -3.51 -17.74
N GLU A 568 -11.87 -2.35 -17.46
CA GLU A 568 -10.60 -2.34 -16.71
C GLU A 568 -10.81 -2.60 -15.20
N ILE A 569 -11.82 -1.99 -14.61
CA ILE A 569 -12.14 -2.11 -13.17
C ILE A 569 -12.76 -3.48 -12.88
N GLY A 570 -13.64 -3.99 -13.77
CA GLY A 570 -14.34 -5.27 -13.60
C GLY A 570 -13.39 -6.47 -13.49
N GLU A 571 -12.33 -6.50 -14.28
CA GLU A 571 -11.37 -7.61 -14.30
C GLU A 571 -10.21 -7.48 -13.30
N GLU A 572 -10.04 -6.34 -12.64
CA GLU A 572 -8.93 -6.17 -11.70
C GLU A 572 -8.96 -7.24 -10.59
N THR A 573 -10.14 -7.56 -10.06
CA THR A 573 -10.29 -8.60 -9.03
C THR A 573 -9.87 -9.98 -9.55
N LEU A 574 -10.18 -10.29 -10.80
CA LEU A 574 -9.77 -11.54 -11.44
C LEU A 574 -8.24 -11.62 -11.57
N ARG A 575 -7.62 -10.54 -12.04
CA ARG A 575 -6.15 -10.44 -12.14
C ARG A 575 -5.46 -10.52 -10.78
N ILE A 576 -6.02 -9.90 -9.75
CA ILE A 576 -5.54 -10.00 -8.36
C ILE A 576 -5.55 -11.45 -7.88
N ASN A 577 -6.63 -12.19 -8.11
CA ASN A 577 -6.70 -13.60 -7.75
C ASN A 577 -5.64 -14.43 -8.52
N PHE A 578 -5.51 -14.22 -9.83
CA PHE A 578 -4.51 -14.89 -10.66
C PHE A 578 -3.07 -14.61 -10.19
N VAL A 579 -2.76 -13.35 -9.85
CA VAL A 579 -1.47 -12.98 -9.28
C VAL A 579 -1.24 -13.70 -7.95
N SER A 580 -2.24 -13.75 -7.06
CA SER A 580 -2.12 -14.41 -5.76
C SER A 580 -1.82 -15.90 -5.91
N PHE A 581 -2.53 -16.60 -6.79
CA PHE A 581 -2.34 -18.04 -7.04
C PHE A 581 -0.95 -18.34 -7.57
N THR A 582 -0.48 -17.55 -8.54
CA THR A 582 0.82 -17.74 -9.20
C THR A 582 2.02 -17.27 -8.37
N ARG A 583 1.82 -16.87 -7.11
CA ARG A 583 2.90 -16.68 -6.12
C ARG A 583 3.33 -18.00 -5.48
N ALA A 584 2.49 -19.04 -5.50
CA ALA A 584 2.79 -20.33 -4.94
C ALA A 584 3.73 -21.14 -5.83
N LYS A 585 4.72 -21.79 -5.20
CA LYS A 585 5.62 -22.72 -5.87
C LYS A 585 5.07 -24.16 -5.76
N GLU A 586 4.80 -24.63 -4.54
CA GLU A 586 4.46 -26.01 -4.26
C GLU A 586 3.01 -26.25 -3.85
N LYS A 587 2.47 -25.36 -2.98
CA LYS A 587 1.12 -25.50 -2.40
C LYS A 587 0.37 -24.18 -2.45
N LEU A 588 -0.88 -24.25 -2.86
CA LEU A 588 -1.83 -23.14 -2.83
C LEU A 588 -3.03 -23.51 -1.96
N PHE A 589 -3.26 -22.73 -0.92
CA PHE A 589 -4.41 -22.81 -0.04
C PHE A 589 -5.23 -21.52 -0.15
N ILE A 590 -6.54 -21.66 -0.32
CA ILE A 590 -7.48 -20.52 -0.34
C ILE A 590 -8.38 -20.68 0.88
N ILE A 591 -8.42 -19.67 1.73
CA ILE A 591 -9.14 -19.69 3.02
C ILE A 591 -10.27 -18.67 2.93
N ALA A 592 -11.52 -19.14 2.90
CA ALA A 592 -12.70 -18.31 2.69
C ALA A 592 -13.90 -18.80 3.50
N ASP A 593 -14.90 -17.95 3.67
CA ASP A 593 -16.20 -18.36 4.22
C ASP A 593 -16.96 -19.28 3.23
N GLU A 594 -18.02 -19.92 3.70
CA GLU A 594 -18.79 -20.91 2.92
C GLU A 594 -19.29 -20.36 1.57
N LYS A 595 -19.80 -19.14 1.57
CA LYS A 595 -20.34 -18.51 0.35
C LYS A 595 -19.25 -18.31 -0.68
N ASN A 596 -18.12 -17.85 -0.23
CA ASN A 596 -17.00 -17.43 -1.08
C ASN A 596 -16.12 -18.61 -1.49
N ALA A 597 -15.96 -19.63 -0.64
CA ALA A 597 -15.22 -20.83 -0.96
C ALA A 597 -15.74 -21.50 -2.26
N LYS A 598 -17.06 -21.55 -2.42
CA LYS A 598 -17.70 -22.10 -3.63
C LYS A 598 -17.33 -21.35 -4.91
N THR A 599 -17.03 -20.05 -4.84
CA THR A 599 -16.63 -19.24 -6.02
C THR A 599 -15.22 -19.55 -6.50
N PHE A 600 -14.39 -20.12 -5.65
CA PHE A 600 -13.01 -20.52 -5.99
C PHE A 600 -12.92 -21.99 -6.38
N HIS A 601 -13.91 -22.81 -6.02
CA HIS A 601 -13.87 -24.25 -6.31
C HIS A 601 -14.04 -24.54 -7.80
N HIS A 602 -13.26 -25.50 -8.29
CA HIS A 602 -13.37 -26.07 -9.63
C HIS A 602 -13.23 -27.59 -9.53
N GLU A 603 -14.24 -28.33 -10.01
CA GLU A 603 -14.37 -29.80 -9.85
C GLU A 603 -13.12 -30.59 -10.25
N ASN A 604 -12.43 -30.17 -11.32
CA ASN A 604 -11.28 -30.90 -11.87
C ASN A 604 -9.92 -30.38 -11.41
N PHE A 605 -9.84 -29.18 -10.81
CA PHE A 605 -8.56 -28.51 -10.57
C PHE A 605 -8.37 -28.03 -9.12
N SER A 606 -9.33 -28.23 -8.24
CA SER A 606 -9.20 -27.92 -6.82
C SER A 606 -10.01 -28.87 -5.95
N GLU A 607 -9.59 -28.99 -4.69
CA GLU A 607 -10.34 -29.68 -3.64
C GLU A 607 -10.96 -28.64 -2.70
N ILE A 608 -12.22 -28.90 -2.26
CA ILE A 608 -12.86 -28.07 -1.24
C ILE A 608 -13.04 -28.89 0.04
N GLU A 609 -12.54 -28.36 1.14
CA GLU A 609 -12.68 -28.94 2.46
C GLU A 609 -13.52 -28.01 3.33
N VAL A 610 -14.57 -28.54 3.97
CA VAL A 610 -15.35 -27.81 4.97
C VAL A 610 -14.66 -28.03 6.33
N ASP A 611 -14.28 -26.95 6.96
CA ASP A 611 -13.55 -26.98 8.21
C ASP A 611 -14.51 -26.72 9.38
N SER A 612 -14.41 -27.54 10.42
CA SER A 612 -15.17 -27.41 11.66
C SER A 612 -14.36 -26.78 12.82
N LEU A 613 -13.22 -26.17 12.51
CA LEU A 613 -12.43 -25.44 13.49
C LEU A 613 -13.25 -24.29 14.09
N GLU A 614 -13.13 -24.09 15.38
CA GLU A 614 -13.64 -22.92 16.06
C GLU A 614 -12.48 -21.92 16.22
N GLU A 615 -12.78 -20.63 16.06
CA GLU A 615 -11.80 -19.60 16.42
C GLU A 615 -11.50 -19.70 17.91
N GLU A 616 -10.23 -19.84 18.25
CA GLU A 616 -9.83 -19.58 19.63
C GLU A 616 -10.18 -18.13 19.94
N GLU A 617 -11.04 -17.93 20.92
CA GLU A 617 -11.15 -16.61 21.53
C GLU A 617 -9.73 -16.18 21.90
N ILE A 618 -9.25 -15.10 21.31
CA ILE A 618 -7.93 -14.58 21.65
C ILE A 618 -7.96 -14.28 23.13
N SER A 619 -7.50 -15.25 23.94
CA SER A 619 -7.08 -14.94 25.30
C SER A 619 -5.89 -14.00 25.11
N THR A 620 -6.18 -12.71 25.04
CA THR A 620 -5.16 -11.69 24.96
C THR A 620 -4.28 -11.84 26.21
N SER A 621 -3.24 -12.65 26.16
CA SER A 621 -2.23 -12.78 27.24
C SER A 621 -1.40 -11.50 27.40
N SER A 622 -1.71 -10.48 26.62
CA SER A 622 -1.23 -9.11 26.73
C SER A 622 -1.86 -8.40 27.94
N THR A 623 -1.31 -7.30 28.33
CA THR A 623 -1.86 -6.39 29.35
C THR A 623 -3.36 -6.12 29.14
N SER A 624 -3.80 -6.05 27.90
CA SER A 624 -5.20 -5.88 27.48
C SER A 624 -6.11 -7.05 27.91
N ALA A 625 -5.64 -8.31 27.90
CA ALA A 625 -6.47 -9.45 28.32
C ALA A 625 -6.63 -9.53 29.83
N ARG A 626 -5.54 -9.30 30.52
CA ARG A 626 -5.64 -9.22 31.98
C ARG A 626 -6.59 -8.12 32.41
N LEU A 627 -6.60 -6.99 31.68
CA LEU A 627 -7.54 -5.91 31.90
C LEU A 627 -8.98 -6.32 31.54
N SER A 628 -9.18 -7.06 30.44
CA SER A 628 -10.50 -7.54 30.02
C SER A 628 -11.07 -8.57 30.99
N GLU A 629 -10.24 -9.51 31.43
CA GLU A 629 -10.60 -10.52 32.45
C GLU A 629 -10.86 -9.85 33.80
N ALA A 630 -9.98 -8.94 34.23
CA ALA A 630 -10.16 -8.17 35.42
C ALA A 630 -11.46 -7.36 35.43
N TYR A 631 -11.79 -6.75 34.24
CA TYR A 631 -13.03 -6.03 34.04
C TYR A 631 -14.26 -6.94 34.13
N SER A 632 -14.22 -8.12 33.49
CA SER A 632 -15.31 -9.09 33.55
C SER A 632 -15.58 -9.58 34.97
N LEU A 633 -14.51 -9.85 35.75
CA LEU A 633 -14.60 -10.21 37.16
C LEU A 633 -15.17 -9.04 37.98
N PHE A 634 -14.76 -7.83 37.70
CA PHE A 634 -15.26 -6.64 38.40
C PHE A 634 -16.76 -6.43 38.18
N VAL A 635 -17.21 -6.46 36.90
CA VAL A 635 -18.65 -6.35 36.57
C VAL A 635 -19.46 -7.50 37.14
N GLY A 636 -18.88 -8.68 37.25
CA GLY A 636 -19.48 -9.85 37.93
C GLY A 636 -19.46 -9.80 39.44
N GLY A 637 -19.02 -8.70 40.08
CA GLY A 637 -18.95 -8.52 41.51
C GLY A 637 -17.80 -9.26 42.20
N ARG A 638 -16.86 -9.87 41.45
CA ARG A 638 -15.68 -10.59 41.93
C ARG A 638 -14.48 -9.67 42.13
N TYR A 639 -14.65 -8.61 42.94
CA TYR A 639 -13.69 -7.51 43.08
C TYR A 639 -12.29 -7.97 43.52
N SER A 640 -12.20 -8.88 44.51
CA SER A 640 -10.90 -9.37 45.01
C SER A 640 -10.10 -10.17 43.96
N GLU A 641 -10.76 -10.82 43.04
CA GLU A 641 -10.10 -11.58 41.96
C GLU A 641 -9.68 -10.67 40.83
N SER A 642 -10.52 -9.69 40.47
CA SER A 642 -10.16 -8.62 39.54
C SER A 642 -8.91 -7.88 40.03
N GLU A 643 -8.86 -7.50 41.28
CA GLU A 643 -7.70 -6.83 41.91
C GLU A 643 -6.41 -7.63 41.81
N LYS A 644 -6.47 -8.95 42.04
CA LYS A 644 -5.31 -9.84 41.93
C LYS A 644 -4.77 -9.92 40.52
N LEU A 645 -5.64 -9.88 39.51
CA LEU A 645 -5.26 -9.90 38.09
C LEU A 645 -4.61 -8.60 37.65
N LEU A 646 -5.08 -7.47 38.12
CA LEU A 646 -4.51 -6.17 37.78
C LEU A 646 -3.08 -5.99 38.29
N LYS A 647 -2.68 -6.71 39.34
CA LYS A 647 -1.34 -6.60 39.95
C LYS A 647 -0.85 -5.16 40.13
N SER A 648 -1.78 -4.21 40.17
CA SER A 648 -1.44 -2.78 40.30
C SER A 648 -0.99 -2.52 41.76
N LYS A 649 0.19 -1.97 41.92
CA LYS A 649 0.66 -1.40 43.17
C LYS A 649 0.08 -0.01 43.44
N GLU A 650 -0.61 0.55 42.44
CA GLU A 650 -1.12 1.92 42.45
C GLU A 650 -2.52 1.93 43.12
N THR A 651 -2.57 2.15 44.39
CA THR A 651 -3.83 2.18 45.17
C THR A 651 -4.76 3.30 44.70
N TRP A 652 -4.21 4.46 44.30
CA TRP A 652 -4.98 5.62 43.83
C TRP A 652 -5.78 5.30 42.55
N LEU A 653 -5.23 4.54 41.61
CA LEU A 653 -5.92 4.16 40.37
C LEU A 653 -7.10 3.27 40.64
N LYS A 654 -6.94 2.34 41.59
CA LYS A 654 -7.99 1.47 42.08
C LYS A 654 -9.14 2.30 42.68
N ASP A 655 -8.82 3.17 43.63
CA ASP A 655 -9.80 4.03 44.29
C ASP A 655 -10.54 4.92 43.27
N TYR A 656 -9.83 5.40 42.23
CA TYR A 656 -10.42 6.19 41.18
C TYR A 656 -11.44 5.38 40.35
N ILE A 657 -11.09 4.17 39.95
CA ILE A 657 -11.96 3.25 39.21
C ILE A 657 -13.18 2.85 40.06
N PHE A 658 -12.98 2.50 41.32
CA PHE A 658 -14.09 2.16 42.23
C PHE A 658 -15.06 3.33 42.42
N SER A 659 -14.57 4.52 42.69
CA SER A 659 -15.36 5.74 42.79
C SER A 659 -16.23 6.02 41.60
N TYR A 660 -15.74 5.70 40.38
CA TYR A 660 -16.53 5.84 39.16
C TYR A 660 -17.73 4.88 39.17
N PHE A 661 -17.49 3.59 39.46
CA PHE A 661 -18.54 2.56 39.40
C PHE A 661 -19.56 2.69 40.54
N GLU A 662 -19.21 3.21 41.69
CA GLU A 662 -20.12 3.51 42.77
C GLU A 662 -21.15 4.57 42.43
N ASN A 663 -20.86 5.47 41.47
CA ASN A 663 -21.68 6.60 41.09
C ASN A 663 -22.44 6.43 39.78
N VAL A 664 -22.33 5.31 39.10
CA VAL A 664 -22.96 5.05 37.79
C VAL A 664 -24.13 4.09 37.94
N GLU A 665 -25.34 4.55 37.67
CA GLU A 665 -26.56 3.73 37.73
C GLU A 665 -26.80 2.90 36.46
N HIS A 666 -26.36 3.38 35.29
CA HIS A 666 -26.62 2.72 33.99
C HIS A 666 -25.46 2.87 33.01
N PHE A 667 -25.18 1.81 32.24
CA PHE A 667 -24.23 1.80 31.12
C PHE A 667 -24.97 1.70 29.79
N SER A 668 -24.55 2.47 28.79
CA SER A 668 -25.03 2.25 27.43
C SER A 668 -24.42 0.97 26.84
N TYR A 669 -25.20 0.25 26.02
CA TYR A 669 -24.70 -0.94 25.31
C TYR A 669 -23.42 -0.65 24.52
N SER A 670 -23.36 0.50 23.84
CA SER A 670 -22.20 0.95 23.06
C SER A 670 -20.96 1.24 23.91
N SER A 671 -21.11 1.44 25.22
CA SER A 671 -19.98 1.65 26.15
C SER A 671 -19.41 0.33 26.64
N VAL A 672 -20.25 -0.71 26.78
CA VAL A 672 -19.88 -2.00 27.38
C VAL A 672 -19.19 -2.93 26.39
N ILE A 673 -19.49 -2.83 25.08
CA ILE A 673 -18.89 -3.68 24.04
C ILE A 673 -17.49 -3.22 23.60
N LYS A 674 -16.99 -2.13 24.14
CA LYS A 674 -15.66 -1.61 23.80
C LYS A 674 -14.56 -2.31 24.58
N ASP A 675 -13.34 -2.23 24.01
CA ASP A 675 -12.14 -2.64 24.73
C ASP A 675 -12.09 -1.98 26.13
N PRO A 676 -11.76 -2.72 27.20
CA PRO A 676 -11.72 -2.17 28.56
C PRO A 676 -10.80 -0.96 28.72
N TYR A 677 -9.70 -0.92 28.00
CA TYR A 677 -8.80 0.22 28.01
C TYR A 677 -9.47 1.46 27.38
N ASP A 678 -10.15 1.28 26.25
CA ASP A 678 -10.94 2.32 25.61
C ASP A 678 -12.05 2.83 26.53
N PHE A 679 -12.71 1.92 27.25
CA PHE A 679 -13.74 2.29 28.23
C PHE A 679 -13.13 3.10 29.38
N LEU A 680 -12.00 2.65 29.94
CA LEU A 680 -11.28 3.35 31.00
C LEU A 680 -10.94 4.78 30.55
N ILE A 681 -10.27 4.93 29.41
CA ILE A 681 -9.81 6.23 28.92
C ILE A 681 -10.97 7.17 28.60
N LYS A 682 -12.02 6.67 27.94
CA LYS A 682 -13.14 7.49 27.44
C LYS A 682 -14.18 7.84 28.51
N ASN A 683 -14.49 6.88 29.38
CA ASN A 683 -15.61 7.02 30.29
C ASN A 683 -15.17 7.30 31.74
N ILE A 684 -14.09 6.69 32.19
CA ILE A 684 -13.61 6.86 33.56
C ILE A 684 -12.63 8.04 33.65
N VAL A 685 -11.56 8.00 32.86
CA VAL A 685 -10.53 9.05 32.86
C VAL A 685 -11.02 10.29 32.15
N LYS A 686 -11.84 10.11 31.11
CA LYS A 686 -12.32 11.17 30.22
C LYS A 686 -11.17 11.98 29.63
N LYS A 687 -10.12 11.26 29.16
CA LYS A 687 -9.04 11.88 28.43
C LYS A 687 -9.60 12.74 27.30
N PRO A 688 -9.26 14.03 27.21
CA PRO A 688 -9.76 14.86 26.14
C PRO A 688 -9.26 14.37 24.79
N TYR A 689 -10.16 14.31 23.81
CA TYR A 689 -9.75 14.07 22.42
C TYR A 689 -9.13 15.35 21.86
N THR A 690 -7.98 15.23 21.31
CA THR A 690 -7.31 16.30 20.54
C THR A 690 -7.69 16.23 19.08
#